data_c122d734cf420e757f6cb7eb847c4f7e
#
_entry.id   c122d734cf420e757f6cb7eb847c4f7e
#
_cell.length_a   1.000
_cell.length_b   1.000
_cell.length_c   1.000
_cell.angle_alpha   90.00
_cell.angle_beta   90.00
_cell.angle_gamma   90.00
#
_symmetry.space_group_name_H-M   'P 1'
#
loop_
_entity.id
_entity.type
_entity.pdbx_description
1 polymer ?
#
loop_
_entity_poly.entity_id
_entity_poly.type
_entity_poly.pdbx_seq_one_letter_code
_entity_poly.pdbx_strand_id
1 'polypeptide(L)'
;MSSTKEILRTTCPRDCYDACGIVVLKRAGEIVRVKGDPDHPVSRGTLCGKCAIAYNGAWRDPSQRLSQPLKRIGKKGEGKFTAISWSEAIDTIVAKLKPLLAIGKGDRILHTHYTGTCSLIAGTFPLRFFNRLGATEVDPDTVCNKAGHMALEMIFGDSLNGFDPRTVKDSNCILVWGANPSASAPHAHKHWLREAPGKVIVIDPIRHATATQADLHLQPFPGSDAALAFTLLHVLQREGLINQQFLANHTLGWQEVLPLLPQCTPEWGEAVTGVPASLIEQAAKIYGAGPSLLWLGQGLQRQPTGGNVFRACSLLPIFTGNIGKPGAGFLYMNGTGNRGIEGDYLSAPHLNPKEPMAISHMDLASRLEDRVNSQALFCWNNNIVASSPQQQRLRQALEREDLFTVSLELFATDTTDYADLILPAANFLEFDDLVISYFNYSISAQVKTVEPPGQALPNQEIFRQLAGKMGLSQPELLESDAQIISNLLKQTGTVLDFTSLSKIGTVNYTAEPVIQFANLQFPTPSGKIEITSERFLAAGLPRTPRPLADARPSNGKLRVLSPASPWLMNSSYGNDGKIGDRLGYPEVLLNPQEAQARGLTAGTPVLLFNSTGELSLQVVLSENVPRGVALVHKGRWPKLDPNRANVNVLNPGHKTDLAESSCVHGVEVDITPIHTKNNSKVNALKTALCLRHLAFEDLGILEQILPSYGYQITYLEATASDLSKVNPLEADLLVVLGGPIGVYELEDYPFLPIETKLIAQRLAADLPTLGLCLGSQLMAQAMGAKVYPGGLKEIGWSPLILTEAGKQSPIAELAPELTPVLHWHGDTFDLPEGAVHLAASELYKHQAFALGKNCLGLQFHPEVTRQGLENWLIGHTLEINSTPGISVTQLRADTQKWGSTLEKQGSAFFRRWLESLVTIE
;
A
#
# COMPACT_ATOMS: atom_id res chain seq x y z
N MET A 1 35.87 -13.38 18.32
CA MET A 1 34.85 -12.86 19.27
C MET A 1 33.54 -13.58 18.99
N SER A 2 32.97 -14.30 19.97
CA SER A 2 31.68 -15.00 19.82
C SER A 2 30.61 -13.94 19.59
N SER A 3 30.01 -13.92 18.39
CA SER A 3 28.91 -13.01 18.11
C SER A 3 27.69 -13.49 18.88
N THR A 4 27.41 -12.85 20.01
CA THR A 4 26.20 -13.11 20.83
C THR A 4 24.96 -12.94 19.93
N LYS A 5 24.22 -14.03 19.78
CA LYS A 5 22.87 -13.97 19.18
C LYS A 5 21.92 -13.48 20.26
N GLU A 6 21.17 -12.45 19.94
CA GLU A 6 20.11 -11.90 20.80
C GLU A 6 18.77 -12.10 20.11
N ILE A 7 17.75 -12.46 20.89
CA ILE A 7 16.38 -12.64 20.43
C ILE A 7 15.49 -11.75 21.28
N LEU A 8 14.82 -10.79 20.65
CA LEU A 8 13.90 -9.87 21.28
C LEU A 8 12.47 -10.10 20.77
N ARG A 9 11.51 -10.00 21.66
CA ARG A 9 10.08 -10.01 21.30
C ARG A 9 9.56 -8.59 21.21
N THR A 10 8.70 -8.34 20.24
CA THR A 10 7.98 -7.09 20.04
C THR A 10 6.68 -7.37 19.29
N THR A 11 5.91 -6.35 18.96
CA THR A 11 4.59 -6.50 18.34
C THR A 11 4.47 -5.64 17.09
N CYS A 12 3.77 -6.14 16.09
CA CYS A 12 3.45 -5.43 14.86
C CYS A 12 2.31 -4.43 15.11
N PRO A 13 2.54 -3.12 15.09
CA PRO A 13 1.51 -2.13 15.36
C PRO A 13 0.87 -1.59 14.07
N ARG A 14 0.58 -2.48 13.11
CA ARG A 14 -0.04 -2.05 11.87
C ARG A 14 -1.56 -2.08 11.97
N ASP A 15 -2.21 -1.30 11.12
CA ASP A 15 -3.66 -1.21 10.97
C ASP A 15 -4.25 -2.55 10.44
N CYS A 16 -4.27 -3.54 11.32
CA CYS A 16 -4.61 -4.93 11.04
C CYS A 16 -5.26 -5.56 12.27
N TYR A 17 -6.24 -6.41 12.05
CA TYR A 17 -6.91 -7.11 13.13
C TYR A 17 -5.98 -7.99 13.97
N ASP A 18 -4.92 -8.55 13.35
CA ASP A 18 -4.11 -9.62 13.95
C ASP A 18 -3.14 -9.14 15.05
N ALA A 19 -2.60 -7.91 14.96
CA ALA A 19 -1.57 -7.36 15.86
C ALA A 19 -0.48 -8.39 16.19
N CYS A 20 0.21 -8.93 15.17
CA CYS A 20 1.09 -10.09 15.27
C CYS A 20 2.26 -9.90 16.22
N GLY A 21 2.56 -10.93 17.01
CA GLY A 21 3.85 -11.02 17.74
C GLY A 21 5.02 -11.18 16.77
N ILE A 22 6.11 -10.52 17.08
CA ILE A 22 7.33 -10.49 16.29
C ILE A 22 8.52 -10.93 17.15
N VAL A 23 9.41 -11.72 16.54
CA VAL A 23 10.74 -12.04 17.04
C VAL A 23 11.78 -11.35 16.17
N VAL A 24 12.62 -10.51 16.78
CA VAL A 24 13.75 -9.82 16.18
C VAL A 24 15.03 -10.56 16.52
N LEU A 25 15.71 -11.05 15.49
CA LEU A 25 17.00 -11.72 15.61
C LEU A 25 18.13 -10.71 15.40
N LYS A 26 19.00 -10.54 16.39
CA LYS A 26 20.18 -9.64 16.31
C LYS A 26 21.48 -10.44 16.36
N ARG A 27 22.52 -9.88 15.76
CA ARG A 27 23.90 -10.33 15.86
C ARG A 27 24.79 -9.10 15.90
N ALA A 28 25.65 -9.05 16.89
CA ALA A 28 26.53 -7.89 17.14
C ALA A 28 25.81 -6.53 17.20
N GLY A 29 24.60 -6.48 17.78
CA GLY A 29 23.79 -5.28 17.89
C GLY A 29 22.86 -5.00 16.71
N GLU A 30 23.13 -5.59 15.55
CA GLU A 30 22.37 -5.34 14.32
C GLU A 30 21.22 -6.35 14.12
N ILE A 31 20.10 -5.89 13.58
CA ILE A 31 18.98 -6.77 13.23
C ILE A 31 19.38 -7.61 12.02
N VAL A 32 19.44 -8.94 12.18
CA VAL A 32 19.66 -9.88 11.08
C VAL A 32 18.35 -10.21 10.40
N ARG A 33 17.28 -10.46 11.17
CA ARG A 33 15.97 -10.87 10.64
C ARG A 33 14.82 -10.57 11.59
N VAL A 34 13.69 -10.20 11.00
CA VAL A 34 12.39 -10.06 11.68
C VAL A 34 11.49 -11.22 11.25
N LYS A 35 10.92 -11.94 12.22
CA LYS A 35 10.04 -13.10 12.02
C LYS A 35 8.79 -13.00 12.90
N GLY A 36 7.79 -13.84 12.65
CA GLY A 36 6.67 -14.03 13.58
C GLY A 36 7.10 -14.73 14.85
N ASP A 37 6.46 -14.36 15.96
CA ASP A 37 6.64 -15.02 17.26
C ASP A 37 5.83 -16.32 17.30
N PRO A 38 6.46 -17.50 17.49
CA PRO A 38 5.77 -18.78 17.54
C PRO A 38 4.78 -18.90 18.71
N ASP A 39 5.01 -18.16 19.79
CA ASP A 39 4.15 -18.20 20.97
C ASP A 39 2.95 -17.24 20.89
N HIS A 40 2.87 -16.42 19.83
CA HIS A 40 1.75 -15.50 19.67
C HIS A 40 0.45 -16.23 19.31
N PRO A 41 -0.67 -15.97 20.03
CA PRO A 41 -1.90 -16.78 19.92
C PRO A 41 -2.56 -16.72 18.54
N VAL A 42 -2.41 -15.61 17.80
CA VAL A 42 -3.04 -15.40 16.48
C VAL A 42 -2.12 -15.74 15.34
N SER A 43 -0.91 -15.16 15.31
CA SER A 43 0.01 -15.28 14.18
C SER A 43 0.83 -16.57 14.19
N ARG A 44 0.95 -17.24 15.34
CA ARG A 44 1.57 -18.58 15.52
C ARG A 44 2.86 -18.77 14.71
N GLY A 45 3.80 -17.84 14.90
CA GLY A 45 5.13 -17.90 14.29
C GLY A 45 5.24 -17.39 12.85
N THR A 46 4.17 -16.86 12.27
CA THR A 46 4.20 -16.34 10.90
C THR A 46 3.99 -14.82 10.86
N LEU A 47 4.55 -14.17 9.85
CA LEU A 47 4.19 -12.83 9.42
C LEU A 47 3.46 -12.91 8.08
N CYS A 48 2.52 -12.00 7.85
CA CYS A 48 1.91 -11.89 6.54
C CYS A 48 2.95 -11.45 5.49
N GLY A 49 2.72 -11.79 4.22
CA GLY A 49 3.70 -11.57 3.14
C GLY A 49 4.20 -10.12 3.06
N LYS A 50 3.29 -9.13 3.19
CA LYS A 50 3.65 -7.72 3.15
C LYS A 50 4.56 -7.27 4.31
N CYS A 51 4.26 -7.67 5.55
CA CYS A 51 5.09 -7.35 6.71
C CYS A 51 6.43 -8.10 6.69
N ALA A 52 6.44 -9.36 6.26
CA ALA A 52 7.66 -10.16 6.15
C ALA A 52 8.66 -9.56 5.15
N ILE A 53 8.18 -9.02 4.04
CA ILE A 53 9.00 -8.33 3.04
C ILE A 53 9.47 -6.98 3.60
N ALA A 54 8.53 -6.09 3.96
CA ALA A 54 8.86 -4.71 4.34
C ALA A 54 9.74 -4.60 5.58
N TYR A 55 9.49 -5.40 6.64
CA TYR A 55 10.29 -5.37 7.86
C TYR A 55 11.70 -5.96 7.69
N ASN A 56 11.94 -6.73 6.65
CA ASN A 56 13.28 -7.19 6.26
C ASN A 56 13.84 -6.44 5.04
N GLY A 57 13.12 -5.47 4.51
CA GLY A 57 13.46 -4.61 3.38
C GLY A 57 13.53 -3.13 3.76
N ALA A 58 12.71 -2.30 3.14
CA ALA A 58 12.72 -0.85 3.25
C ALA A 58 12.69 -0.30 4.69
N TRP A 59 12.04 -0.98 5.62
CA TRP A 59 11.96 -0.54 7.02
C TRP A 59 13.27 -0.62 7.80
N ARG A 60 14.22 -1.40 7.32
CA ARG A 60 15.55 -1.57 7.90
C ARG A 60 16.64 -0.88 7.09
N ASP A 61 16.30 -0.42 5.89
CA ASP A 61 17.26 0.24 5.01
C ASP A 61 17.47 1.70 5.42
N PRO A 62 18.66 2.06 6.01
CA PRO A 62 18.90 3.43 6.45
C PRO A 62 18.89 4.43 5.29
N SER A 63 19.17 3.99 4.07
CA SER A 63 19.21 4.87 2.90
C SER A 63 17.82 5.37 2.48
N GLN A 64 16.77 4.64 2.83
CA GLN A 64 15.39 5.02 2.54
C GLN A 64 14.73 5.80 3.68
N ARG A 65 15.32 5.75 4.90
CA ARG A 65 14.76 6.35 6.10
C ARG A 65 15.13 7.84 6.21
N LEU A 66 14.15 8.63 6.60
CA LEU A 66 14.40 9.99 7.05
C LEU A 66 15.17 9.94 8.37
N SER A 67 16.32 10.61 8.44
CA SER A 67 17.25 10.49 9.57
C SER A 67 17.58 11.82 10.26
N GLN A 68 17.15 12.94 9.70
CA GLN A 68 17.36 14.28 10.25
C GLN A 68 16.24 15.23 9.83
N PRO A 69 15.97 16.32 10.59
CA PRO A 69 14.97 17.30 10.19
C PRO A 69 15.35 17.96 8.86
N LEU A 70 14.36 18.18 8.02
CA LEU A 70 14.52 18.75 6.69
C LEU A 70 13.64 19.99 6.52
N LYS A 71 14.20 21.02 5.87
CA LYS A 71 13.51 22.26 5.53
C LYS A 71 13.44 22.42 4.03
N ARG A 72 12.29 22.79 3.53
CA ARG A 72 12.05 23.02 2.12
C ARG A 72 12.89 24.16 1.57
N ILE A 73 13.48 23.95 0.38
CA ILE A 73 14.28 24.96 -0.36
C ILE A 73 13.73 25.24 -1.76
N GLY A 74 12.73 24.49 -2.23
CA GLY A 74 12.05 24.67 -3.51
C GLY A 74 10.59 25.07 -3.33
N LYS A 75 9.82 25.02 -4.43
CA LYS A 75 8.36 25.15 -4.37
C LYS A 75 7.74 23.89 -3.72
N LYS A 76 6.57 24.05 -3.13
CA LYS A 76 5.80 22.91 -2.62
C LYS A 76 5.48 21.96 -3.76
N GLY A 77 5.60 20.65 -3.52
CA GLY A 77 5.43 19.61 -4.52
C GLY A 77 6.72 19.21 -5.27
N GLU A 78 7.81 20.00 -5.20
CA GLU A 78 9.10 19.66 -5.86
C GLU A 78 9.93 18.63 -5.09
N GLY A 79 9.64 18.39 -3.81
CA GLY A 79 10.39 17.44 -2.98
C GLY A 79 11.85 17.85 -2.72
N LYS A 80 12.18 19.14 -2.73
CA LYS A 80 13.53 19.67 -2.53
C LYS A 80 13.73 20.19 -1.11
N PHE A 81 14.69 19.62 -0.40
CA PHE A 81 14.92 19.90 1.02
C PHE A 81 16.41 20.06 1.33
N THR A 82 16.69 20.79 2.42
CA THR A 82 18.00 20.85 3.05
C THR A 82 17.91 20.40 4.51
N ALA A 83 18.96 19.77 5.00
CA ALA A 83 19.05 19.36 6.39
C ALA A 83 19.18 20.55 7.32
N ILE A 84 18.49 20.49 8.45
CA ILE A 84 18.56 21.48 9.53
C ILE A 84 18.69 20.78 10.89
N SER A 85 19.02 21.53 11.94
CA SER A 85 19.04 21.02 13.30
C SER A 85 17.62 20.88 13.88
N TRP A 86 17.44 20.02 14.90
CA TRP A 86 16.21 19.96 15.66
C TRP A 86 15.86 21.31 16.29
N SER A 87 16.84 22.05 16.81
CA SER A 87 16.60 23.38 17.37
C SER A 87 15.99 24.32 16.33
N GLU A 88 16.55 24.38 15.12
CA GLU A 88 16.02 25.22 14.05
C GLU A 88 14.60 24.78 13.63
N ALA A 89 14.35 23.46 13.54
CA ALA A 89 13.02 22.95 13.21
C ALA A 89 11.98 23.35 14.24
N ILE A 90 12.26 23.11 15.53
CA ILE A 90 11.37 23.45 16.64
C ILE A 90 11.17 24.97 16.73
N ASP A 91 12.23 25.78 16.63
CA ASP A 91 12.14 27.24 16.66
C ASP A 91 11.28 27.77 15.49
N THR A 92 11.41 27.18 14.31
CA THR A 92 10.58 27.53 13.13
C THR A 92 9.10 27.22 13.39
N ILE A 93 8.77 26.04 13.94
CA ILE A 93 7.39 25.69 14.28
C ILE A 93 6.82 26.65 15.32
N VAL A 94 7.56 26.88 16.40
CA VAL A 94 7.12 27.77 17.49
C VAL A 94 6.91 29.21 16.98
N ALA A 95 7.78 29.71 16.12
CA ALA A 95 7.65 31.03 15.51
C ALA A 95 6.38 31.16 14.65
N LYS A 96 5.95 30.08 13.98
CA LYS A 96 4.72 30.03 13.18
C LYS A 96 3.45 29.90 14.01
N LEU A 97 3.49 29.15 15.10
CA LEU A 97 2.30 28.89 15.92
C LEU A 97 2.02 29.99 16.94
N LYS A 98 3.04 30.58 17.57
CA LYS A 98 2.87 31.61 18.61
C LYS A 98 1.96 32.78 18.20
N PRO A 99 2.07 33.38 17.00
CA PRO A 99 1.17 34.46 16.60
C PRO A 99 -0.29 34.05 16.55
N LEU A 100 -0.60 32.83 16.09
CA LEU A 100 -1.98 32.34 16.04
C LEU A 100 -2.56 32.15 17.44
N LEU A 101 -1.77 31.58 18.33
CA LEU A 101 -2.19 31.36 19.73
C LEU A 101 -2.35 32.66 20.50
N ALA A 102 -1.50 33.65 20.25
CA ALA A 102 -1.56 34.96 20.90
C ALA A 102 -2.90 35.69 20.61
N ILE A 103 -3.51 35.44 19.46
CA ILE A 103 -4.82 36.00 19.09
C ILE A 103 -5.98 35.00 19.31
N GLY A 104 -5.74 33.89 20.02
CA GLY A 104 -6.76 32.89 20.35
C GLY A 104 -7.28 32.09 19.14
N LYS A 105 -6.48 31.96 18.09
CA LYS A 105 -6.83 31.27 16.82
C LYS A 105 -6.14 29.92 16.65
N GLY A 106 -6.09 29.13 17.72
CA GLY A 106 -5.65 27.72 17.66
C GLY A 106 -6.41 26.87 16.64
N ASP A 107 -7.69 27.19 16.44
CA ASP A 107 -8.57 26.55 15.46
C ASP A 107 -8.13 26.69 13.98
N ARG A 108 -7.16 27.57 13.68
CA ARG A 108 -6.55 27.71 12.36
C ARG A 108 -5.35 26.79 12.14
N ILE A 109 -4.95 26.07 13.19
CA ILE A 109 -3.97 25.00 13.15
C ILE A 109 -4.74 23.71 12.95
N LEU A 110 -4.54 23.05 11.82
CA LEU A 110 -5.13 21.75 11.53
C LEU A 110 -4.12 20.65 11.84
N HIS A 111 -4.62 19.52 12.30
CA HIS A 111 -3.81 18.31 12.38
C HIS A 111 -4.55 17.13 11.78
N THR A 112 -3.80 16.26 11.13
CA THR A 112 -4.30 15.01 10.57
C THR A 112 -3.33 13.88 10.91
N HIS A 113 -3.90 12.77 11.32
CA HIS A 113 -3.15 11.57 11.64
C HIS A 113 -3.97 10.33 11.29
N TYR A 114 -3.32 9.19 11.24
CA TYR A 114 -4.03 7.92 11.21
C TYR A 114 -3.15 6.75 11.65
N THR A 115 -3.58 5.53 11.33
CA THR A 115 -3.02 4.26 11.77
C THR A 115 -1.76 3.83 11.01
N GLY A 116 -0.92 4.77 10.58
CA GLY A 116 0.46 4.48 10.17
C GLY A 116 1.23 3.75 11.28
N THR A 117 0.84 3.95 12.54
CA THR A 117 1.12 3.04 13.66
C THR A 117 -0.09 2.96 14.60
N CYS A 118 -0.39 1.75 15.10
CA CYS A 118 -1.36 1.49 16.16
C CYS A 118 -0.69 1.32 17.53
N SER A 119 0.55 1.80 17.69
CA SER A 119 1.19 1.97 18.99
C SER A 119 0.41 2.99 19.81
N LEU A 120 0.02 2.65 21.04
CA LEU A 120 -0.94 3.46 21.79
C LEU A 120 -0.43 4.87 22.09
N ILE A 121 0.83 5.01 22.52
CA ILE A 121 1.42 6.30 22.87
C ILE A 121 1.79 7.08 21.60
N ALA A 122 2.58 6.47 20.70
CA ALA A 122 3.04 7.15 19.49
C ALA A 122 1.90 7.57 18.55
N GLY A 123 0.77 6.86 18.59
CA GLY A 123 -0.44 7.21 17.84
C GLY A 123 -1.22 8.38 18.42
N THR A 124 -1.37 8.43 19.76
CA THR A 124 -2.34 9.29 20.43
C THR A 124 -1.73 10.44 21.24
N PHE A 125 -0.50 10.30 21.78
CA PHE A 125 0.15 11.36 22.57
C PHE A 125 0.20 12.73 21.86
N PRO A 126 0.43 12.83 20.54
CA PRO A 126 0.39 14.12 19.85
C PRO A 126 -0.92 14.88 20.02
N LEU A 127 -2.06 14.18 20.22
CA LEU A 127 -3.36 14.81 20.44
C LEU A 127 -3.38 15.70 21.70
N ARG A 128 -2.63 15.31 22.76
CA ARG A 128 -2.50 16.13 23.97
C ARG A 128 -2.02 17.56 23.66
N PHE A 129 -1.02 17.65 22.76
CA PHE A 129 -0.47 18.94 22.32
C PHE A 129 -1.51 19.75 21.52
N PHE A 130 -2.16 19.14 20.53
CA PHE A 130 -3.15 19.82 19.71
C PHE A 130 -4.41 20.20 20.50
N ASN A 131 -4.85 19.37 21.42
CA ASN A 131 -5.93 19.72 22.36
C ASN A 131 -5.54 20.95 23.18
N ARG A 132 -4.32 21.01 23.73
CA ARG A 132 -3.86 22.19 24.49
C ARG A 132 -3.82 23.47 23.64
N LEU A 133 -3.57 23.35 22.33
CA LEU A 133 -3.57 24.49 21.41
C LEU A 133 -4.99 24.91 20.98
N GLY A 134 -6.02 24.11 21.19
CA GLY A 134 -7.36 24.31 20.64
C GLY A 134 -7.37 24.19 19.11
N ALA A 135 -6.59 23.25 18.57
CA ALA A 135 -6.44 23.02 17.14
C ALA A 135 -7.65 22.30 16.55
N THR A 136 -7.82 22.38 15.22
CA THR A 136 -8.88 21.65 14.50
C THR A 136 -8.36 20.28 14.08
N GLU A 137 -9.06 19.22 14.49
CA GLU A 137 -8.78 17.86 14.06
C GLU A 137 -9.38 17.58 12.67
N VAL A 138 -8.61 16.96 11.81
CA VAL A 138 -9.14 16.25 10.65
C VAL A 138 -9.44 14.83 11.11
N ASP A 139 -10.71 14.57 11.41
CA ASP A 139 -11.18 13.37 12.09
C ASP A 139 -10.80 12.10 11.29
N PRO A 140 -9.86 11.28 11.81
CA PRO A 140 -9.29 10.15 11.10
C PRO A 140 -10.32 9.06 10.80
N ASP A 141 -11.33 8.90 11.64
CA ASP A 141 -12.31 7.83 11.48
C ASP A 141 -13.29 8.07 10.34
N THR A 142 -13.39 9.29 9.84
CA THR A 142 -14.26 9.61 8.68
C THR A 142 -13.81 8.94 7.37
N VAL A 143 -12.53 8.57 7.22
CA VAL A 143 -12.06 7.75 6.07
C VAL A 143 -12.14 6.26 6.35
N CYS A 144 -12.49 5.83 7.57
CA CYS A 144 -12.41 4.43 7.97
C CYS A 144 -13.72 3.86 8.52
N ASN A 145 -14.01 4.07 9.78
CA ASN A 145 -14.99 3.27 10.53
C ASN A 145 -16.07 4.07 11.28
N LYS A 146 -16.10 5.39 11.17
CA LYS A 146 -16.94 6.25 12.00
C LYS A 146 -18.45 5.98 11.84
N ALA A 147 -18.93 5.75 10.61
CA ALA A 147 -20.36 5.48 10.41
C ALA A 147 -20.81 4.16 11.05
N GLY A 148 -19.98 3.13 10.97
CA GLY A 148 -20.25 1.84 11.63
C GLY A 148 -20.24 1.95 13.15
N HIS A 149 -19.24 2.65 13.72
CA HIS A 149 -19.19 2.92 15.15
C HIS A 149 -20.42 3.68 15.63
N MET A 150 -20.77 4.78 14.96
CA MET A 150 -21.92 5.59 15.31
C MET A 150 -23.23 4.79 15.25
N ALA A 151 -23.41 3.96 14.21
CA ALA A 151 -24.59 3.12 14.08
C ALA A 151 -24.69 2.08 15.23
N LEU A 152 -23.59 1.37 15.54
CA LEU A 152 -23.57 0.39 16.62
C LEU A 152 -23.74 1.04 18.01
N GLU A 153 -23.12 2.21 18.23
CA GLU A 153 -23.25 2.94 19.47
C GLU A 153 -24.69 3.43 19.69
N MET A 154 -25.35 3.93 18.64
CA MET A 154 -26.76 4.30 18.74
C MET A 154 -27.68 3.12 18.98
N ILE A 155 -27.34 1.90 18.48
CA ILE A 155 -28.15 0.69 18.64
C ILE A 155 -27.88 0.01 19.99
N PHE A 156 -26.60 -0.24 20.31
CA PHE A 156 -26.17 -1.07 21.44
C PHE A 156 -25.60 -0.27 22.62
N GLY A 157 -25.31 1.04 22.40
CA GLY A 157 -24.66 1.92 23.37
C GLY A 157 -23.14 1.76 23.42
N ASP A 158 -22.57 0.78 22.74
CA ASP A 158 -21.13 0.52 22.65
C ASP A 158 -20.79 -0.13 21.31
N SER A 159 -19.81 0.39 20.63
CA SER A 159 -19.33 -0.09 19.33
C SER A 159 -17.98 -0.83 19.40
N LEU A 160 -17.29 -0.76 20.53
CA LEU A 160 -15.94 -1.27 20.73
C LEU A 160 -15.88 -2.51 21.64
N ASN A 161 -17.01 -2.94 22.17
CA ASN A 161 -17.17 -4.17 22.90
C ASN A 161 -17.62 -5.28 21.93
N GLY A 162 -16.68 -5.79 21.16
CA GLY A 162 -16.93 -6.79 20.12
C GLY A 162 -16.89 -8.22 20.65
N PHE A 163 -16.90 -9.16 19.74
CA PHE A 163 -16.84 -10.59 20.00
C PHE A 163 -15.43 -11.02 20.49
N ASP A 164 -15.36 -11.84 21.54
CA ASP A 164 -14.11 -12.46 21.95
C ASP A 164 -13.84 -13.73 21.10
N PRO A 165 -12.79 -13.76 20.29
CA PRO A 165 -12.50 -14.89 19.40
C PRO A 165 -12.32 -16.23 20.11
N ARG A 166 -12.03 -16.24 21.42
CA ARG A 166 -11.89 -17.47 22.23
C ARG A 166 -13.21 -18.23 22.38
N THR A 167 -14.36 -17.57 22.14
CA THR A 167 -15.69 -18.20 22.18
C THR A 167 -16.14 -18.80 20.86
N VAL A 168 -15.35 -18.70 19.79
CA VAL A 168 -15.72 -19.18 18.44
C VAL A 168 -16.03 -20.68 18.38
N LYS A 169 -15.42 -21.46 19.28
CA LYS A 169 -15.70 -22.90 19.43
C LYS A 169 -17.17 -23.21 19.70
N ASP A 170 -17.91 -22.23 20.19
CA ASP A 170 -19.33 -22.31 20.49
C ASP A 170 -20.25 -21.79 19.38
N SER A 171 -19.65 -21.31 18.27
CA SER A 171 -20.37 -20.76 17.11
C SER A 171 -20.79 -21.89 16.15
N ASN A 172 -22.07 -21.96 15.80
CA ASN A 172 -22.58 -22.82 14.73
C ASN A 172 -22.49 -22.15 13.36
N CYS A 173 -22.43 -20.82 13.33
CA CYS A 173 -22.29 -20.06 12.10
C CYS A 173 -21.43 -18.80 12.32
N ILE A 174 -20.55 -18.52 11.38
CA ILE A 174 -19.87 -17.24 11.27
C ILE A 174 -20.28 -16.61 9.95
N LEU A 175 -21.01 -15.50 10.03
CA LEU A 175 -21.40 -14.71 8.87
C LEU A 175 -20.43 -13.54 8.71
N VAL A 176 -19.54 -13.61 7.73
CA VAL A 176 -18.59 -12.54 7.36
C VAL A 176 -19.23 -11.68 6.29
N TRP A 177 -19.51 -10.41 6.58
CA TRP A 177 -20.21 -9.52 5.66
C TRP A 177 -19.41 -8.26 5.36
N GLY A 178 -19.10 -8.02 4.07
CA GLY A 178 -18.38 -6.84 3.60
C GLY A 178 -16.93 -6.73 4.11
N ALA A 179 -16.32 -7.87 4.42
CA ALA A 179 -14.95 -7.99 4.90
C ALA A 179 -14.15 -9.01 4.10
N ASN A 180 -12.88 -8.71 3.87
CA ASN A 180 -11.90 -9.63 3.30
C ASN A 180 -10.82 -9.99 4.32
N PRO A 181 -11.06 -10.91 5.26
CA PRO A 181 -10.06 -11.31 6.26
C PRO A 181 -8.75 -11.82 5.64
N SER A 182 -8.77 -12.44 4.46
CA SER A 182 -7.54 -12.89 3.80
C SER A 182 -6.53 -11.76 3.53
N ALA A 183 -7.00 -10.52 3.36
CA ALA A 183 -6.16 -9.33 3.16
C ALA A 183 -6.02 -8.46 4.43
N SER A 184 -7.09 -8.31 5.23
CA SER A 184 -7.15 -7.39 6.38
C SER A 184 -6.85 -8.05 7.73
N ALA A 185 -7.00 -9.38 7.84
CA ALA A 185 -6.73 -10.20 9.02
C ALA A 185 -6.13 -11.56 8.60
N PRO A 186 -4.96 -11.60 7.95
CA PRO A 186 -4.45 -12.81 7.28
C PRO A 186 -4.27 -14.02 8.19
N HIS A 187 -3.93 -13.81 9.47
CA HIS A 187 -3.73 -14.90 10.42
C HIS A 187 -5.05 -15.34 11.05
N ALA A 188 -5.96 -14.40 11.36
CA ALA A 188 -7.33 -14.74 11.75
C ALA A 188 -8.01 -15.56 10.63
N HIS A 189 -7.85 -15.16 9.36
CA HIS A 189 -8.31 -15.95 8.23
C HIS A 189 -7.68 -17.35 8.15
N LYS A 190 -6.34 -17.41 8.26
CA LYS A 190 -5.57 -18.65 8.06
C LYS A 190 -5.82 -19.67 9.18
N HIS A 191 -5.93 -19.22 10.41
CA HIS A 191 -5.98 -20.08 11.58
C HIS A 191 -7.38 -20.10 12.20
N TRP A 192 -7.86 -18.96 12.70
CA TRP A 192 -9.07 -18.87 13.48
C TRP A 192 -10.34 -19.19 12.67
N LEU A 193 -10.54 -18.55 11.51
CA LEU A 193 -11.75 -18.74 10.72
C LEU A 193 -11.84 -20.15 10.13
N ARG A 194 -10.70 -20.74 9.78
CA ARG A 194 -10.66 -22.12 9.23
C ARG A 194 -10.76 -23.21 10.27
N GLU A 195 -10.47 -22.91 11.52
CA GLU A 195 -10.55 -23.84 12.66
C GLU A 195 -11.92 -23.73 13.37
N ALA A 196 -12.76 -22.78 12.98
CA ALA A 196 -14.10 -22.65 13.54
C ALA A 196 -14.94 -23.90 13.24
N PRO A 197 -15.66 -24.47 14.24
CA PRO A 197 -16.42 -25.70 14.05
C PRO A 197 -17.69 -25.50 13.24
N GLY A 198 -18.24 -24.26 13.24
CA GLY A 198 -19.48 -23.91 12.56
C GLY A 198 -19.32 -23.60 11.08
N LYS A 199 -20.44 -23.38 10.40
CA LYS A 199 -20.45 -22.96 9.00
C LYS A 199 -19.95 -21.54 8.81
N VAL A 200 -19.16 -21.29 7.77
CA VAL A 200 -18.72 -19.97 7.37
C VAL A 200 -19.50 -19.50 6.15
N ILE A 201 -20.25 -18.42 6.31
CA ILE A 201 -20.94 -17.74 5.22
C ILE A 201 -20.21 -16.43 4.94
N VAL A 202 -19.94 -16.13 3.67
CA VAL A 202 -19.37 -14.84 3.24
C VAL A 202 -20.39 -14.12 2.37
N ILE A 203 -20.67 -12.87 2.72
CA ILE A 203 -21.44 -11.94 1.88
C ILE A 203 -20.50 -10.81 1.48
N ASP A 204 -20.10 -10.82 0.22
CA ASP A 204 -19.17 -9.81 -0.34
C ASP A 204 -19.34 -9.76 -1.88
N PRO A 205 -19.36 -8.58 -2.50
CA PRO A 205 -19.44 -8.47 -3.95
C PRO A 205 -18.23 -9.10 -4.68
N ILE A 206 -17.12 -9.30 -3.98
CA ILE A 206 -15.92 -9.88 -4.55
C ILE A 206 -15.69 -11.29 -4.02
N ARG A 207 -15.45 -12.25 -4.91
CA ARG A 207 -15.09 -13.62 -4.55
C ARG A 207 -13.61 -13.72 -4.20
N HIS A 208 -13.21 -13.08 -3.09
CA HIS A 208 -11.84 -13.12 -2.57
C HIS A 208 -11.51 -14.46 -1.89
N ALA A 209 -10.26 -14.66 -1.44
CA ALA A 209 -9.80 -15.93 -0.89
C ALA A 209 -10.62 -16.42 0.32
N THR A 210 -11.14 -15.53 1.17
CA THR A 210 -12.04 -15.94 2.25
C THR A 210 -13.37 -16.46 1.70
N ALA A 211 -13.95 -15.78 0.71
CA ALA A 211 -15.19 -16.21 0.06
C ALA A 211 -15.04 -17.55 -0.68
N THR A 212 -13.88 -17.77 -1.31
CA THR A 212 -13.57 -19.04 -2.00
C THR A 212 -13.47 -20.23 -1.04
N GLN A 213 -13.12 -19.99 0.23
CA GLN A 213 -12.96 -21.02 1.25
C GLN A 213 -14.20 -21.17 2.16
N ALA A 214 -15.21 -20.32 2.01
CA ALA A 214 -16.45 -20.36 2.78
C ALA A 214 -17.35 -21.54 2.35
N ASP A 215 -18.20 -22.01 3.26
CA ASP A 215 -19.24 -22.98 2.96
C ASP A 215 -20.30 -22.40 2.01
N LEU A 216 -20.55 -21.08 2.11
CA LEU A 216 -21.52 -20.39 1.28
C LEU A 216 -21.01 -18.97 0.98
N HIS A 217 -21.07 -18.57 -0.29
CA HIS A 217 -20.78 -17.22 -0.73
C HIS A 217 -22.00 -16.60 -1.41
N LEU A 218 -22.48 -15.50 -0.87
CA LEU A 218 -23.48 -14.64 -1.47
C LEU A 218 -22.76 -13.44 -2.08
N GLN A 219 -22.97 -13.20 -3.36
CA GLN A 219 -22.30 -12.14 -4.11
C GLN A 219 -23.33 -11.04 -4.50
N PRO A 220 -23.66 -10.11 -3.59
CA PRO A 220 -24.59 -9.03 -3.90
C PRO A 220 -23.95 -7.98 -4.79
N PHE A 221 -24.74 -7.26 -5.56
CA PHE A 221 -24.28 -6.04 -6.18
C PHE A 221 -23.95 -4.98 -5.10
N PRO A 222 -22.85 -4.23 -5.24
CA PRO A 222 -22.48 -3.20 -4.26
C PRO A 222 -23.62 -2.20 -4.00
N GLY A 223 -23.91 -1.92 -2.74
CA GLY A 223 -24.99 -1.01 -2.34
C GLY A 223 -26.34 -1.66 -2.09
N SER A 224 -26.44 -2.99 -2.18
CA SER A 224 -27.71 -3.70 -1.94
C SER A 224 -27.77 -4.46 -0.61
N ASP A 225 -26.83 -4.22 0.30
CA ASP A 225 -26.66 -4.96 1.55
C ASP A 225 -27.86 -4.82 2.49
N ALA A 226 -28.45 -3.63 2.62
CA ALA A 226 -29.62 -3.44 3.49
C ALA A 226 -30.85 -4.19 2.94
N ALA A 227 -31.04 -4.22 1.63
CA ALA A 227 -32.10 -5.04 1.01
C ALA A 227 -31.88 -6.53 1.28
N LEU A 228 -30.63 -7.02 1.16
CA LEU A 228 -30.29 -8.41 1.49
C LEU A 228 -30.53 -8.75 2.96
N ALA A 229 -30.18 -7.85 3.88
CA ALA A 229 -30.42 -8.02 5.32
C ALA A 229 -31.91 -8.19 5.63
N PHE A 230 -32.76 -7.37 5.02
CA PHE A 230 -34.21 -7.48 5.18
C PHE A 230 -34.78 -8.76 4.53
N THR A 231 -34.22 -9.21 3.41
CA THR A 231 -34.60 -10.47 2.79
C THR A 231 -34.23 -11.66 3.68
N LEU A 232 -33.05 -11.67 4.30
CA LEU A 232 -32.66 -12.68 5.29
C LEU A 232 -33.63 -12.67 6.50
N LEU A 233 -34.01 -11.47 6.99
CA LEU A 233 -34.97 -11.33 8.08
C LEU A 233 -36.36 -11.85 7.72
N HIS A 234 -36.81 -11.61 6.48
CA HIS A 234 -38.07 -12.17 5.99
C HIS A 234 -38.06 -13.71 6.07
N VAL A 235 -36.96 -14.35 5.61
CA VAL A 235 -36.82 -15.81 5.70
C VAL A 235 -36.78 -16.26 7.15
N LEU A 236 -36.01 -15.59 8.02
CA LEU A 236 -35.97 -15.91 9.46
C LEU A 236 -37.33 -15.82 10.12
N GLN A 237 -38.17 -14.83 9.74
CA GLN A 237 -39.54 -14.70 10.23
C GLN A 237 -40.42 -15.85 9.72
N ARG A 238 -40.36 -16.12 8.41
CA ARG A 238 -41.16 -17.21 7.78
C ARG A 238 -40.85 -18.58 8.36
N GLU A 239 -39.59 -18.85 8.65
CA GLU A 239 -39.12 -20.13 9.22
C GLU A 239 -39.27 -20.22 10.76
N GLY A 240 -39.81 -19.20 11.44
CA GLY A 240 -39.99 -19.18 12.89
C GLY A 240 -38.68 -19.06 13.68
N LEU A 241 -37.61 -18.53 13.08
CA LEU A 241 -36.28 -18.40 13.67
C LEU A 241 -36.05 -17.05 14.39
N ILE A 242 -37.09 -16.24 14.51
CA ILE A 242 -37.07 -14.98 15.28
C ILE A 242 -37.33 -15.28 16.76
N ASN A 243 -36.45 -14.73 17.62
CA ASN A 243 -36.60 -14.84 19.08
C ASN A 243 -37.51 -13.72 19.64
N GLN A 244 -38.79 -13.90 19.59
CA GLN A 244 -39.78 -12.91 20.04
C GLN A 244 -39.60 -12.51 21.50
N GLN A 245 -39.25 -13.47 22.40
CA GLN A 245 -39.08 -13.20 23.81
C GLN A 245 -37.87 -12.26 24.04
N PHE A 246 -36.74 -12.48 23.31
CA PHE A 246 -35.58 -11.60 23.36
C PHE A 246 -35.95 -10.20 22.88
N LEU A 247 -36.65 -10.09 21.76
CA LEU A 247 -37.08 -8.81 21.21
C LEU A 247 -37.98 -8.04 22.21
N ALA A 248 -38.96 -8.69 22.79
CA ALA A 248 -39.89 -8.04 23.74
C ALA A 248 -39.17 -7.53 25.00
N ASN A 249 -38.20 -8.31 25.52
CA ASN A 249 -37.54 -7.99 26.78
C ASN A 249 -36.40 -6.99 26.65
N HIS A 250 -35.64 -7.06 25.55
CA HIS A 250 -34.33 -6.41 25.46
C HIS A 250 -34.21 -5.39 24.33
N THR A 251 -35.26 -5.10 23.58
CA THR A 251 -35.22 -4.15 22.45
C THR A 251 -36.34 -3.12 22.49
N LEU A 252 -36.09 -2.01 21.79
CA LEU A 252 -37.10 -0.99 21.47
C LEU A 252 -37.28 -0.90 19.95
N GLY A 253 -38.53 -0.80 19.50
CA GLY A 253 -38.89 -0.50 18.11
C GLY A 253 -38.86 -1.68 17.15
N TRP A 254 -38.65 -2.92 17.61
CA TRP A 254 -38.65 -4.07 16.72
C TRP A 254 -39.97 -4.26 15.95
N GLN A 255 -41.12 -3.85 16.56
CA GLN A 255 -42.41 -3.88 15.92
C GLN A 255 -42.50 -3.00 14.66
N GLU A 256 -41.71 -1.94 14.57
CA GLU A 256 -41.69 -1.04 13.41
C GLU A 256 -40.98 -1.65 12.20
N VAL A 257 -40.15 -2.70 12.41
CA VAL A 257 -39.47 -3.45 11.36
C VAL A 257 -40.40 -4.47 10.71
N LEU A 258 -41.29 -5.11 11.49
CA LEU A 258 -42.13 -6.19 10.99
C LEU A 258 -42.98 -5.84 9.75
N PRO A 259 -43.63 -4.67 9.67
CA PRO A 259 -44.41 -4.29 8.49
C PRO A 259 -43.61 -4.15 7.21
N LEU A 260 -42.28 -4.05 7.32
CA LEU A 260 -41.36 -3.92 6.16
C LEU A 260 -40.97 -5.28 5.58
N LEU A 261 -41.11 -6.37 6.33
CA LEU A 261 -40.65 -7.70 5.91
C LEU A 261 -41.49 -8.38 4.83
N PRO A 262 -42.84 -8.28 4.78
CA PRO A 262 -43.63 -9.01 3.78
C PRO A 262 -43.24 -8.76 2.33
N GLN A 263 -42.77 -7.59 1.99
CA GLN A 263 -42.30 -7.27 0.63
C GLN A 263 -40.89 -7.75 0.30
N CYS A 264 -40.09 -8.09 1.32
CA CYS A 264 -38.70 -8.48 1.15
C CYS A 264 -38.55 -10.02 0.96
N THR A 265 -39.33 -10.58 0.01
CA THR A 265 -39.26 -12.03 -0.28
C THR A 265 -37.93 -12.43 -0.89
N PRO A 266 -37.53 -13.71 -0.88
CA PRO A 266 -36.30 -14.17 -1.53
C PRO A 266 -36.22 -13.78 -3.03
N GLU A 267 -37.34 -13.82 -3.75
CA GLU A 267 -37.43 -13.44 -5.16
C GLU A 267 -37.22 -11.92 -5.34
N TRP A 268 -37.80 -11.10 -4.45
CA TRP A 268 -37.54 -9.67 -4.43
C TRP A 268 -36.04 -9.41 -4.12
N GLY A 269 -35.49 -10.13 -3.14
CA GLY A 269 -34.09 -10.06 -2.78
C GLY A 269 -33.17 -10.38 -3.96
N GLU A 270 -33.45 -11.46 -4.71
CA GLU A 270 -32.74 -11.82 -5.93
C GLU A 270 -32.80 -10.70 -6.98
N ALA A 271 -33.99 -10.16 -7.24
CA ALA A 271 -34.18 -9.10 -8.24
C ALA A 271 -33.38 -7.81 -7.88
N VAL A 272 -33.30 -7.47 -6.58
CA VAL A 272 -32.62 -6.26 -6.11
C VAL A 272 -31.12 -6.47 -5.99
N THR A 273 -30.69 -7.58 -5.39
CA THR A 273 -29.29 -7.80 -5.01
C THR A 273 -28.48 -8.59 -6.05
N GLY A 274 -29.16 -9.36 -6.91
CA GLY A 274 -28.55 -10.32 -7.83
C GLY A 274 -28.13 -11.64 -7.17
N VAL A 275 -28.40 -11.83 -5.87
CA VAL A 275 -28.11 -13.07 -5.15
C VAL A 275 -29.28 -14.05 -5.37
N PRO A 276 -29.04 -15.29 -5.83
CA PRO A 276 -30.10 -16.27 -6.02
C PRO A 276 -30.97 -16.49 -4.76
N ALA A 277 -32.29 -16.50 -4.91
CA ALA A 277 -33.25 -16.67 -3.82
C ALA A 277 -32.93 -17.90 -2.96
N SER A 278 -32.56 -19.02 -3.59
CA SER A 278 -32.16 -20.25 -2.90
C SER A 278 -30.95 -20.12 -1.99
N LEU A 279 -29.96 -19.31 -2.37
CA LEU A 279 -28.79 -19.04 -1.54
C LEU A 279 -29.14 -18.13 -0.35
N ILE A 280 -30.05 -17.16 -0.55
CA ILE A 280 -30.53 -16.29 0.53
C ILE A 280 -31.27 -17.14 1.58
N GLU A 281 -32.16 -18.03 1.13
CA GLU A 281 -32.88 -18.96 2.03
C GLU A 281 -31.93 -19.86 2.82
N GLN A 282 -30.95 -20.44 2.14
CA GLN A 282 -29.95 -21.30 2.76
C GLN A 282 -29.14 -20.54 3.83
N ALA A 283 -28.65 -19.33 3.49
CA ALA A 283 -27.89 -18.49 4.41
C ALA A 283 -28.73 -18.12 5.67
N ALA A 284 -29.96 -17.70 5.47
CA ALA A 284 -30.86 -17.36 6.58
C ALA A 284 -31.09 -18.53 7.53
N LYS A 285 -31.36 -19.73 7.01
CA LYS A 285 -31.59 -20.95 7.81
C LYS A 285 -30.32 -21.34 8.59
N ILE A 286 -29.14 -21.31 7.97
CA ILE A 286 -27.87 -21.61 8.64
C ILE A 286 -27.63 -20.60 9.77
N TYR A 287 -27.76 -19.29 9.48
CA TYR A 287 -27.53 -18.24 10.46
C TYR A 287 -28.55 -18.30 11.62
N GLY A 288 -29.81 -18.53 11.31
CA GLY A 288 -30.93 -18.60 12.29
C GLY A 288 -30.85 -19.77 13.25
N ALA A 289 -30.15 -20.87 12.89
CA ALA A 289 -30.00 -22.03 13.75
C ALA A 289 -29.11 -21.74 14.98
N GLY A 290 -28.27 -20.68 14.95
CA GLY A 290 -27.43 -20.21 16.06
C GLY A 290 -26.84 -21.25 17.01
N PRO A 291 -25.94 -20.82 17.92
CA PRO A 291 -25.33 -19.50 18.10
C PRO A 291 -24.57 -19.03 16.85
N SER A 292 -24.79 -17.77 16.47
CA SER A 292 -24.20 -17.23 15.25
C SER A 292 -23.50 -15.92 15.51
N LEU A 293 -22.29 -15.79 14.94
CA LEU A 293 -21.50 -14.57 14.92
C LEU A 293 -21.76 -13.80 13.61
N LEU A 294 -21.96 -12.49 13.71
CA LEU A 294 -21.95 -11.57 12.58
C LEU A 294 -20.63 -10.77 12.57
N TRP A 295 -19.74 -11.01 11.61
CA TRP A 295 -18.53 -10.20 11.39
C TRP A 295 -18.84 -9.10 10.40
N LEU A 296 -19.00 -7.87 10.88
CA LEU A 296 -19.26 -6.67 10.09
C LEU A 296 -17.97 -6.09 9.54
N GLY A 297 -17.86 -6.03 8.22
CA GLY A 297 -16.68 -5.48 7.54
C GLY A 297 -16.78 -3.98 7.29
N GLN A 298 -15.63 -3.36 7.11
CA GLN A 298 -15.51 -1.93 6.81
C GLN A 298 -16.16 -1.53 5.48
N GLY A 299 -16.31 -2.48 4.54
CA GLY A 299 -16.94 -2.25 3.24
C GLY A 299 -18.38 -1.80 3.35
N LEU A 300 -19.12 -2.26 4.35
CA LEU A 300 -20.53 -2.01 4.55
C LEU A 300 -20.87 -0.53 4.71
N GLN A 301 -20.05 0.23 5.43
CA GLN A 301 -20.33 1.65 5.70
C GLN A 301 -19.87 2.59 4.58
N ARG A 302 -19.03 2.11 3.64
CA ARG A 302 -18.40 2.95 2.61
C ARG A 302 -19.24 3.15 1.36
N GLN A 303 -20.55 3.12 1.54
CA GLN A 303 -21.60 3.23 0.53
C GLN A 303 -22.45 4.47 0.80
N PRO A 304 -23.24 4.96 -0.16
CA PRO A 304 -24.12 6.13 0.05
C PRO A 304 -25.03 5.99 1.27
N THR A 305 -25.52 4.79 1.53
CA THR A 305 -26.44 4.45 2.63
C THR A 305 -25.77 3.63 3.73
N GLY A 306 -24.48 3.84 3.98
CA GLY A 306 -23.65 3.02 4.87
C GLY A 306 -24.12 2.94 6.32
N GLY A 307 -24.66 4.04 6.87
CA GLY A 307 -25.29 4.05 8.20
C GLY A 307 -26.56 3.19 8.25
N ASN A 308 -27.42 3.29 7.24
CA ASN A 308 -28.60 2.43 7.13
C ASN A 308 -28.22 0.96 6.93
N VAL A 309 -27.16 0.67 6.16
CA VAL A 309 -26.64 -0.69 5.94
C VAL A 309 -26.21 -1.32 7.26
N PHE A 310 -25.41 -0.63 8.09
CA PHE A 310 -24.99 -1.14 9.39
C PHE A 310 -26.17 -1.44 10.30
N ARG A 311 -27.17 -0.54 10.33
CA ARG A 311 -28.41 -0.73 11.10
C ARG A 311 -29.19 -1.94 10.61
N ALA A 312 -29.34 -2.12 9.29
CA ALA A 312 -30.05 -3.27 8.71
C ALA A 312 -29.35 -4.60 9.02
N CYS A 313 -28.02 -4.68 8.83
CA CYS A 313 -27.25 -5.89 9.14
C CYS A 313 -27.31 -6.24 10.64
N SER A 314 -27.29 -5.24 11.52
CA SER A 314 -27.38 -5.43 12.98
C SER A 314 -28.72 -6.06 13.42
N LEU A 315 -29.77 -5.98 12.61
CA LEU A 315 -31.06 -6.64 12.92
C LEU A 315 -30.91 -8.17 12.99
N LEU A 316 -29.96 -8.78 12.27
CA LEU A 316 -29.82 -10.24 12.26
C LEU A 316 -29.51 -10.82 13.65
N PRO A 317 -28.45 -10.44 14.37
CA PRO A 317 -28.20 -10.94 15.72
C PRO A 317 -29.29 -10.52 16.72
N ILE A 318 -29.91 -9.34 16.52
CA ILE A 318 -30.97 -8.85 17.40
C ILE A 318 -32.22 -9.72 17.25
N PHE A 319 -32.71 -9.95 16.03
CA PHE A 319 -33.96 -10.69 15.79
C PHE A 319 -33.82 -12.19 16.11
N THR A 320 -32.66 -12.77 15.95
CA THR A 320 -32.39 -14.16 16.30
C THR A 320 -32.01 -14.37 17.77
N GLY A 321 -31.85 -13.28 18.55
CA GLY A 321 -31.35 -13.33 19.93
C GLY A 321 -29.92 -13.87 20.04
N ASN A 322 -29.09 -13.65 19.02
CA ASN A 322 -27.67 -14.01 19.01
C ASN A 322 -26.83 -12.95 19.70
N ILE A 323 -27.19 -12.57 20.93
CA ILE A 323 -26.52 -11.61 21.80
C ILE A 323 -26.43 -12.18 23.21
N GLY A 324 -25.37 -11.88 23.95
CA GLY A 324 -25.23 -12.23 25.37
C GLY A 324 -24.92 -13.69 25.66
N LYS A 325 -24.45 -14.46 24.70
CA LYS A 325 -24.13 -15.88 24.83
C LYS A 325 -22.82 -16.26 24.10
N PRO A 326 -22.12 -17.32 24.53
CA PRO A 326 -20.89 -17.78 23.86
C PRO A 326 -21.15 -18.10 22.38
N GLY A 327 -20.19 -17.80 21.53
CA GLY A 327 -20.25 -18.10 20.09
C GLY A 327 -21.20 -17.22 19.28
N ALA A 328 -21.86 -16.24 19.90
CA ALA A 328 -22.82 -15.35 19.26
C ALA A 328 -22.47 -13.86 19.48
N GLY A 329 -23.08 -12.99 18.72
CA GLY A 329 -22.90 -11.54 18.80
C GLY A 329 -22.49 -10.94 17.47
N PHE A 330 -21.80 -9.82 17.56
CA PHE A 330 -21.17 -9.18 16.40
C PHE A 330 -19.70 -8.87 16.67
N LEU A 331 -18.89 -8.96 15.62
CA LEU A 331 -17.52 -8.49 15.59
C LEU A 331 -17.43 -7.36 14.56
N TYR A 332 -17.17 -6.16 15.04
CA TYR A 332 -16.75 -5.05 14.19
C TYR A 332 -15.30 -4.70 14.50
N MET A 333 -15.04 -4.24 15.73
CA MET A 333 -13.70 -4.01 16.27
C MET A 333 -13.71 -4.20 17.79
N ASN A 334 -12.56 -4.58 18.35
CA ASN A 334 -12.29 -4.53 19.77
C ASN A 334 -11.42 -3.31 20.07
N GLY A 335 -11.86 -2.44 20.96
CA GLY A 335 -11.23 -1.16 21.26
C GLY A 335 -10.52 -1.10 22.60
N THR A 336 -10.14 0.12 23.02
CA THR A 336 -9.48 0.39 24.29
C THR A 336 -10.42 0.23 25.48
N GLY A 337 -11.68 0.68 25.37
CA GLY A 337 -12.65 0.73 26.46
C GLY A 337 -12.95 -0.62 27.08
N ASN A 338 -13.07 -1.68 26.27
CA ASN A 338 -13.30 -3.03 26.75
C ASN A 338 -12.08 -3.65 27.48
N ARG A 339 -10.95 -2.95 27.52
CA ARG A 339 -9.73 -3.32 28.26
C ARG A 339 -9.51 -2.45 29.49
N GLY A 340 -10.49 -1.59 29.83
CA GLY A 340 -10.38 -0.62 30.91
C GLY A 340 -9.43 0.56 30.63
N ILE A 341 -8.92 0.68 29.41
CA ILE A 341 -8.07 1.81 29.01
C ILE A 341 -8.94 3.03 28.71
N GLU A 342 -8.72 4.10 29.46
CA GLU A 342 -9.41 5.38 29.30
C GLU A 342 -8.81 6.14 28.09
N GLY A 343 -9.59 6.31 27.03
CA GLY A 343 -9.18 7.06 25.84
C GLY A 343 -8.81 8.51 26.16
N ASP A 344 -9.53 9.13 27.07
CA ASP A 344 -9.30 10.50 27.54
C ASP A 344 -7.96 10.67 28.27
N TYR A 345 -7.47 9.61 28.93
CA TYR A 345 -6.12 9.64 29.51
C TYR A 345 -5.05 9.70 28.42
N LEU A 346 -5.26 9.00 27.29
CA LEU A 346 -4.30 9.00 26.19
C LEU A 346 -4.25 10.34 25.47
N SER A 347 -5.39 10.95 25.17
CA SER A 347 -5.51 12.14 24.32
C SER A 347 -5.63 13.45 25.09
N ALA A 348 -5.97 13.40 26.39
CA ALA A 348 -6.19 14.56 27.29
C ALA A 348 -7.11 15.66 26.70
N PRO A 349 -8.35 15.35 26.31
CA PRO A 349 -9.25 16.32 25.68
C PRO A 349 -9.60 17.51 26.61
N HIS A 350 -9.52 17.32 27.92
CA HIS A 350 -9.74 18.39 28.93
C HIS A 350 -8.72 19.53 28.83
N LEU A 351 -7.60 19.33 28.13
CA LEU A 351 -6.62 20.40 27.88
C LEU A 351 -7.11 21.43 26.84
N ASN A 352 -8.16 21.09 26.08
CA ASN A 352 -8.67 21.98 25.05
C ASN A 352 -9.33 23.21 25.70
N PRO A 353 -8.91 24.45 25.35
CA PRO A 353 -9.46 25.67 25.92
C PRO A 353 -10.87 26.01 25.44
N LYS A 354 -11.38 25.28 24.44
CA LYS A 354 -12.69 25.45 23.79
C LYS A 354 -13.31 24.11 23.50
N GLU A 355 -14.55 24.10 23.02
CA GLU A 355 -15.13 22.90 22.41
C GLU A 355 -14.24 22.41 21.26
N PRO A 356 -13.89 21.12 21.24
CA PRO A 356 -13.06 20.55 20.18
C PRO A 356 -13.71 20.73 18.80
N MET A 357 -12.92 21.20 17.84
CA MET A 357 -13.35 21.29 16.45
C MET A 357 -12.79 20.13 15.64
N ALA A 358 -13.67 19.44 14.94
CA ALA A 358 -13.27 18.39 13.99
C ALA A 358 -13.94 18.62 12.64
N ILE A 359 -13.25 18.21 11.58
CA ILE A 359 -13.76 18.20 10.21
C ILE A 359 -13.59 16.79 9.60
N SER A 360 -14.45 16.46 8.65
CA SER A 360 -14.28 15.23 7.89
C SER A 360 -13.08 15.31 6.95
N HIS A 361 -12.39 14.18 6.74
CA HIS A 361 -11.41 14.05 5.65
C HIS A 361 -12.01 14.32 4.26
N MET A 362 -13.32 14.15 4.11
CA MET A 362 -14.02 14.47 2.86
C MET A 362 -14.00 15.97 2.56
N ASP A 363 -13.88 16.79 3.61
CA ASP A 363 -13.82 18.25 3.51
C ASP A 363 -12.39 18.81 3.55
N LEU A 364 -11.37 17.94 3.68
CA LEU A 364 -9.98 18.37 3.89
C LEU A 364 -9.50 19.32 2.78
N ALA A 365 -9.72 18.97 1.51
CA ALA A 365 -9.27 19.80 0.39
C ALA A 365 -9.93 21.19 0.44
N SER A 366 -11.25 21.26 0.62
CA SER A 366 -11.99 22.51 0.71
C SER A 366 -11.60 23.34 1.94
N ARG A 367 -11.33 22.67 3.08
CA ARG A 367 -10.86 23.34 4.28
C ARG A 367 -9.48 23.94 4.08
N LEU A 368 -8.58 23.24 3.41
CA LEU A 368 -7.24 23.76 3.11
C LEU A 368 -7.25 24.89 2.08
N GLU A 369 -8.25 25.01 1.22
CA GLU A 369 -8.44 26.15 0.32
C GLU A 369 -8.83 27.44 1.07
N ASP A 370 -9.44 27.31 2.26
CA ASP A 370 -9.80 28.43 3.11
C ASP A 370 -8.55 29.01 3.80
N ARG A 371 -8.01 30.09 3.21
CA ARG A 371 -6.78 30.75 3.68
C ARG A 371 -6.92 31.39 5.07
N VAL A 372 -8.13 31.75 5.45
CA VAL A 372 -8.38 32.39 6.76
C VAL A 372 -8.35 31.37 7.87
N ASN A 373 -9.01 30.25 7.67
CA ASN A 373 -9.22 29.24 8.69
C ASN A 373 -8.23 28.05 8.59
N SER A 374 -7.30 28.05 7.63
CA SER A 374 -6.23 27.05 7.50
C SER A 374 -4.89 27.70 7.26
N GLN A 375 -4.12 27.89 8.35
CA GLN A 375 -2.83 28.58 8.32
C GLN A 375 -1.65 27.66 8.66
N ALA A 376 -1.90 26.55 9.37
CA ALA A 376 -0.91 25.51 9.60
C ALA A 376 -1.56 24.13 9.49
N LEU A 377 -0.80 23.14 8.99
CA LEU A 377 -1.20 21.74 8.90
C LEU A 377 -0.08 20.85 9.43
N PHE A 378 -0.43 19.96 10.35
CA PHE A 378 0.46 18.91 10.85
C PHE A 378 -0.04 17.55 10.40
N CYS A 379 0.84 16.74 9.82
CA CYS A 379 0.54 15.37 9.41
C CYS A 379 1.50 14.40 10.11
N TRP A 380 0.96 13.38 10.78
CA TRP A 380 1.78 12.26 11.28
C TRP A 380 1.09 10.92 11.07
N ASN A 381 1.86 9.88 10.86
CA ASN A 381 1.37 8.52 10.61
C ASN A 381 0.38 8.42 9.44
N ASN A 382 0.39 9.36 8.50
CA ASN A 382 -0.58 9.42 7.40
C ASN A 382 0.00 10.08 6.14
N ASN A 383 -0.07 9.39 5.00
CA ASN A 383 0.25 9.93 3.68
C ASN A 383 -1.06 10.43 3.02
N ILE A 384 -1.50 11.66 3.38
CA ILE A 384 -2.81 12.20 2.94
C ILE A 384 -2.92 12.33 1.42
N VAL A 385 -1.85 12.65 0.72
CA VAL A 385 -1.87 12.76 -0.75
C VAL A 385 -2.17 11.43 -1.41
N ALA A 386 -1.73 10.31 -0.81
CA ALA A 386 -2.05 8.98 -1.32
C ALA A 386 -3.39 8.43 -0.82
N SER A 387 -3.89 8.88 0.36
CA SER A 387 -5.02 8.24 1.05
C SER A 387 -6.33 9.04 1.07
N SER A 388 -6.29 10.35 0.79
CA SER A 388 -7.49 11.20 0.84
C SER A 388 -8.19 11.31 -0.51
N PRO A 389 -9.52 11.59 -0.52
CA PRO A 389 -10.28 11.84 -1.74
C PRO A 389 -9.90 13.18 -2.39
N GLN A 390 -10.46 13.46 -3.56
CA GLN A 390 -10.23 14.71 -4.30
C GLN A 390 -8.74 14.99 -4.51
N GLN A 391 -7.97 13.96 -4.87
CA GLN A 391 -6.51 13.95 -4.83
C GLN A 391 -5.86 15.14 -5.56
N GLN A 392 -6.38 15.53 -6.73
CA GLN A 392 -5.85 16.69 -7.46
C GLN A 392 -6.12 18.02 -6.73
N ARG A 393 -7.34 18.20 -6.24
CA ARG A 393 -7.75 19.39 -5.49
C ARG A 393 -6.96 19.52 -4.18
N LEU A 394 -6.74 18.39 -3.49
CA LEU A 394 -5.93 18.37 -2.28
C LEU A 394 -4.47 18.79 -2.55
N ARG A 395 -3.87 18.31 -3.64
CA ARG A 395 -2.52 18.73 -4.05
C ARG A 395 -2.44 20.24 -4.28
N GLN A 396 -3.39 20.79 -5.05
CA GLN A 396 -3.47 22.24 -5.29
C GLN A 396 -3.61 23.04 -4.01
N ALA A 397 -4.42 22.55 -3.06
CA ALA A 397 -4.55 23.19 -1.76
C ALA A 397 -3.26 23.13 -0.92
N LEU A 398 -2.50 22.04 -1.02
CA LEU A 398 -1.21 21.88 -0.35
C LEU A 398 -0.06 22.70 -0.97
N GLU A 399 -0.18 23.10 -2.25
CA GLU A 399 0.80 24.00 -2.93
C GLU A 399 0.77 25.43 -2.42
N ARG A 400 -0.19 25.81 -1.58
CA ARG A 400 -0.27 27.13 -0.97
C ARG A 400 0.98 27.47 -0.17
N GLU A 401 1.69 28.53 -0.54
CA GLU A 401 2.89 29.01 0.16
C GLU A 401 2.57 29.67 1.52
N ASP A 402 1.34 30.13 1.72
CA ASP A 402 0.86 30.69 2.97
C ASP A 402 0.37 29.64 3.99
N LEU A 403 0.24 28.37 3.59
CA LEU A 403 -0.07 27.25 4.48
C LEU A 403 1.23 26.66 5.03
N PHE A 404 1.50 26.83 6.32
CA PHE A 404 2.65 26.20 6.95
C PHE A 404 2.38 24.69 7.19
N THR A 405 3.09 23.81 6.49
CA THR A 405 2.88 22.36 6.54
C THR A 405 4.07 21.65 7.20
N VAL A 406 3.79 20.83 8.21
CA VAL A 406 4.77 19.98 8.91
C VAL A 406 4.37 18.52 8.75
N SER A 407 5.29 17.68 8.30
CA SER A 407 5.07 16.24 8.17
C SER A 407 6.05 15.47 9.06
N LEU A 408 5.54 14.58 9.91
CA LEU A 408 6.32 13.64 10.69
C LEU A 408 6.24 12.28 9.99
N GLU A 409 7.37 11.80 9.49
CA GLU A 409 7.37 10.61 8.62
C GLU A 409 8.63 9.75 8.76
N LEU A 410 8.47 8.46 8.40
CA LEU A 410 9.56 7.50 8.30
C LEU A 410 10.31 7.62 6.97
N PHE A 411 9.60 7.94 5.92
CA PHE A 411 10.03 7.93 4.51
C PHE A 411 9.60 9.18 3.79
N ALA A 412 10.23 9.49 2.67
CA ALA A 412 9.82 10.58 1.80
C ALA A 412 8.55 10.20 1.00
N THR A 413 7.37 10.37 1.64
CA THR A 413 6.06 10.08 1.06
C THR A 413 5.59 11.16 0.08
N ASP A 414 4.42 10.96 -0.56
CA ASP A 414 3.82 11.99 -1.42
C ASP A 414 3.50 13.26 -0.62
N THR A 415 3.06 13.12 0.62
CA THR A 415 2.71 14.25 1.51
C THR A 415 3.93 15.07 1.87
N THR A 416 5.09 14.45 2.07
CA THR A 416 6.32 15.16 2.43
C THR A 416 6.76 16.14 1.34
N ASP A 417 6.46 15.90 0.07
CA ASP A 417 6.84 16.79 -1.02
C ASP A 417 6.20 18.20 -0.92
N TYR A 418 5.08 18.29 -0.18
CA TYR A 418 4.35 19.55 0.08
C TYR A 418 4.66 20.18 1.44
N ALA A 419 5.50 19.54 2.26
CA ALA A 419 5.82 20.04 3.59
C ALA A 419 6.83 21.21 3.55
N ASP A 420 6.70 22.15 4.48
CA ASP A 420 7.72 23.17 4.76
C ASP A 420 8.83 22.61 5.65
N LEU A 421 8.43 21.71 6.58
CA LEU A 421 9.33 20.96 7.44
C LEU A 421 8.96 19.46 7.43
N ILE A 422 9.99 18.63 7.36
CA ILE A 422 9.86 17.19 7.59
C ILE A 422 10.63 16.85 8.86
N LEU A 423 9.95 16.18 9.80
CA LEU A 423 10.52 15.72 11.04
C LEU A 423 10.69 14.19 10.97
N PRO A 424 11.91 13.66 11.15
CA PRO A 424 12.17 12.24 11.03
C PRO A 424 11.58 11.49 12.22
N ALA A 425 10.64 10.58 11.96
CA ALA A 425 10.00 9.76 12.98
C ALA A 425 10.71 8.41 13.19
N ALA A 426 10.71 7.93 14.43
CA ALA A 426 11.14 6.58 14.79
C ALA A 426 10.06 5.55 14.43
N ASN A 427 10.48 4.36 13.99
CA ASN A 427 9.56 3.25 13.73
C ASN A 427 9.39 2.37 14.99
N PHE A 428 8.43 1.46 14.95
CA PHE A 428 8.04 0.62 16.10
C PHE A 428 9.15 -0.31 16.66
N LEU A 429 10.24 -0.53 15.95
CA LEU A 429 11.41 -1.28 16.45
C LEU A 429 12.36 -0.41 17.27
N GLU A 430 12.13 0.90 17.31
CA GLU A 430 13.07 1.92 17.77
C GLU A 430 12.62 2.61 19.08
N PHE A 431 11.44 2.26 19.63
CA PHE A 431 10.94 2.76 20.93
C PHE A 431 9.98 1.78 21.60
N ASP A 432 9.80 1.94 22.91
CA ASP A 432 8.88 1.14 23.71
C ASP A 432 7.47 1.71 23.67
N ASP A 433 6.44 0.83 23.57
CA ASP A 433 5.03 1.20 23.58
C ASP A 433 4.16 -0.02 23.94
N LEU A 434 2.85 0.15 23.89
CA LEU A 434 1.86 -0.92 23.98
C LEU A 434 1.03 -0.99 22.69
N VAL A 435 0.60 -2.19 22.33
CA VAL A 435 -0.26 -2.44 21.18
C VAL A 435 -1.46 -3.28 21.62
N ILE A 436 -2.65 -2.91 21.13
CA ILE A 436 -3.87 -3.69 21.27
C ILE A 436 -4.32 -4.22 19.91
N SER A 437 -5.08 -5.31 19.93
CA SER A 437 -5.61 -5.94 18.71
C SER A 437 -7.08 -5.52 18.49
N TYR A 438 -7.47 -5.29 17.24
CA TYR A 438 -8.89 -5.16 16.87
C TYR A 438 -9.65 -6.48 16.93
N PHE A 439 -8.94 -7.60 17.05
CA PHE A 439 -9.51 -8.94 17.06
C PHE A 439 -9.49 -9.56 18.46
N ASN A 440 -8.34 -9.67 19.09
CA ASN A 440 -8.17 -10.35 20.38
C ASN A 440 -8.39 -9.41 21.55
N TYR A 441 -8.78 -9.99 22.69
CA TYR A 441 -8.83 -9.36 24.01
C TYR A 441 -7.43 -9.43 24.67
N SER A 442 -6.44 -8.87 24.02
CA SER A 442 -5.04 -8.91 24.46
C SER A 442 -4.38 -7.54 24.49
N ILE A 443 -3.33 -7.44 25.28
CA ILE A 443 -2.39 -6.34 25.28
C ILE A 443 -1.00 -6.88 25.00
N SER A 444 -0.22 -6.17 24.20
CA SER A 444 1.09 -6.60 23.73
C SER A 444 2.16 -5.55 23.99
N ALA A 445 3.37 -5.99 24.34
CA ALA A 445 4.51 -5.10 24.42
C ALA A 445 5.07 -4.81 23.02
N GLN A 446 5.22 -3.54 22.69
CA GLN A 446 6.13 -3.09 21.65
C GLN A 446 7.45 -2.73 22.31
N VAL A 447 8.51 -3.46 21.96
CA VAL A 447 9.82 -3.35 22.61
C VAL A 447 10.82 -2.73 21.65
N LYS A 448 11.56 -1.73 22.11
CA LYS A 448 12.71 -1.16 21.41
C LYS A 448 13.76 -2.23 21.15
N THR A 449 14.10 -2.46 19.91
CA THR A 449 15.07 -3.47 19.50
C THR A 449 16.33 -2.88 18.88
N VAL A 450 16.28 -1.63 18.41
CA VAL A 450 17.40 -0.93 17.76
C VAL A 450 17.27 0.58 18.01
N GLU A 451 18.38 1.30 17.91
CA GLU A 451 18.35 2.75 17.95
C GLU A 451 17.74 3.33 16.66
N PRO A 452 17.01 4.45 16.73
CA PRO A 452 16.54 5.16 15.56
C PRO A 452 17.71 5.60 14.66
N PRO A 453 17.52 5.64 13.32
CA PRO A 453 18.56 6.11 12.43
C PRO A 453 18.80 7.61 12.59
N GLY A 454 20.08 7.99 12.68
CA GLY A 454 20.49 9.39 12.79
C GLY A 454 19.88 10.13 13.97
N GLN A 455 19.01 11.09 13.71
CA GLN A 455 18.36 11.93 14.71
C GLN A 455 16.84 11.69 14.78
N ALA A 456 16.32 10.60 14.22
CA ALA A 456 14.88 10.31 14.25
C ALA A 456 14.40 10.09 15.70
N LEU A 457 13.20 10.59 16.00
CA LEU A 457 12.60 10.55 17.33
C LEU A 457 11.20 9.93 17.29
N PRO A 458 10.75 9.26 18.35
CA PRO A 458 9.35 8.88 18.51
C PRO A 458 8.44 10.12 18.49
N ASN A 459 7.23 9.98 17.94
CA ASN A 459 6.29 11.10 17.82
C ASN A 459 6.08 11.82 19.16
N GLN A 460 5.83 11.08 20.22
CA GLN A 460 5.60 11.65 21.57
C GLN A 460 6.77 12.49 22.06
N GLU A 461 8.00 12.11 21.74
CA GLU A 461 9.18 12.88 22.14
C GLU A 461 9.28 14.19 21.36
N ILE A 462 8.94 14.19 20.07
CA ILE A 462 8.89 15.40 19.25
C ILE A 462 7.91 16.41 19.85
N PHE A 463 6.73 15.94 20.26
CA PHE A 463 5.72 16.83 20.84
C PHE A 463 6.02 17.25 22.28
N ARG A 464 6.75 16.45 23.06
CA ARG A 464 7.30 16.89 24.36
C ARG A 464 8.26 18.06 24.20
N GLN A 465 9.19 17.96 23.25
CA GLN A 465 10.15 19.03 22.94
C GLN A 465 9.44 20.30 22.45
N LEU A 466 8.43 20.17 21.60
CA LEU A 466 7.59 21.30 21.16
C LEU A 466 6.88 21.96 22.36
N ALA A 467 6.25 21.17 23.22
CA ALA A 467 5.56 21.66 24.41
C ALA A 467 6.52 22.41 25.35
N GLY A 468 7.69 21.83 25.63
CA GLY A 468 8.74 22.46 26.45
C GLY A 468 9.22 23.78 25.85
N LYS A 469 9.50 23.84 24.55
CA LYS A 469 9.95 25.08 23.88
C LYS A 469 8.88 26.17 23.83
N MET A 470 7.62 25.78 23.80
CA MET A 470 6.49 26.72 23.87
C MET A 470 6.19 27.22 25.29
N GLY A 471 6.81 26.61 26.30
CA GLY A 471 6.56 26.89 27.71
C GLY A 471 5.24 26.32 28.23
N LEU A 472 4.76 25.24 27.63
CA LEU A 472 3.57 24.51 28.08
C LEU A 472 3.98 23.57 29.21
N SER A 473 3.40 23.75 30.40
CA SER A 473 3.82 23.07 31.64
C SER A 473 2.80 22.05 32.17
N GLN A 474 1.78 21.74 31.40
CA GLN A 474 0.77 20.73 31.79
C GLN A 474 1.43 19.37 31.94
N PRO A 475 1.24 18.66 33.07
CA PRO A 475 1.88 17.37 33.33
C PRO A 475 1.69 16.35 32.20
N GLU A 476 0.50 16.33 31.61
CA GLU A 476 0.11 15.42 30.51
C GLU A 476 1.00 15.58 29.27
N LEU A 477 1.52 16.79 29.02
CA LEU A 477 2.40 17.08 27.89
C LEU A 477 3.86 16.64 28.13
N LEU A 478 4.23 16.37 29.38
CA LEU A 478 5.59 16.07 29.80
C LEU A 478 5.75 14.65 30.36
N GLU A 479 4.64 13.92 30.51
CA GLU A 479 4.63 12.55 31.04
C GLU A 479 5.52 11.62 30.21
N SER A 480 6.39 10.85 30.86
CA SER A 480 7.31 9.94 30.18
C SER A 480 6.58 8.69 29.67
N ASP A 481 7.13 8.03 28.62
CA ASP A 481 6.58 6.78 28.08
C ASP A 481 6.47 5.70 29.17
N ALA A 482 7.47 5.57 30.03
CA ALA A 482 7.46 4.61 31.12
C ALA A 482 6.31 4.84 32.11
N GLN A 483 5.98 6.11 32.42
CA GLN A 483 4.83 6.45 33.27
C GLN A 483 3.52 6.11 32.59
N ILE A 484 3.38 6.49 31.30
CA ILE A 484 2.16 6.20 30.51
C ILE A 484 1.95 4.69 30.40
N ILE A 485 2.98 3.92 30.03
CA ILE A 485 2.91 2.46 29.95
C ILE A 485 2.48 1.85 31.29
N SER A 486 3.10 2.29 32.39
CA SER A 486 2.75 1.82 33.74
C SER A 486 1.29 2.10 34.09
N ASN A 487 0.80 3.29 33.77
CA ASN A 487 -0.60 3.68 34.02
C ASN A 487 -1.58 2.87 33.16
N LEU A 488 -1.29 2.70 31.88
CA LEU A 488 -2.12 1.91 30.98
C LEU A 488 -2.22 0.44 31.43
N LEU A 489 -1.10 -0.17 31.82
CA LEU A 489 -1.09 -1.54 32.35
C LEU A 489 -1.91 -1.66 33.63
N LYS A 490 -1.85 -0.68 34.51
CA LYS A 490 -2.71 -0.64 35.73
C LYS A 490 -4.19 -0.53 35.38
N GLN A 491 -4.56 0.31 34.41
CA GLN A 491 -5.94 0.47 33.96
C GLN A 491 -6.53 -0.85 33.41
N THR A 492 -5.72 -1.66 32.72
CA THR A 492 -6.17 -2.98 32.23
C THR A 492 -6.36 -4.02 33.34
N GLY A 493 -5.99 -3.70 34.58
CA GLY A 493 -6.03 -4.67 35.69
C GLY A 493 -4.98 -5.77 35.61
N THR A 494 -4.05 -5.72 34.64
CA THR A 494 -2.94 -6.68 34.60
C THR A 494 -1.97 -6.45 35.77
N VAL A 495 -1.50 -7.55 36.35
CA VAL A 495 -0.48 -7.50 37.43
C VAL A 495 0.95 -7.43 36.88
N LEU A 496 1.10 -7.43 35.53
CA LEU A 496 2.41 -7.41 34.91
C LEU A 496 2.90 -5.97 34.73
N ASP A 497 4.18 -5.76 35.03
CA ASP A 497 4.90 -4.58 34.58
C ASP A 497 5.36 -4.75 33.13
N PHE A 498 5.86 -3.66 32.52
CA PHE A 498 6.32 -3.69 31.13
C PHE A 498 7.51 -4.66 30.93
N THR A 499 8.40 -4.77 31.90
CA THR A 499 9.55 -5.68 31.83
C THR A 499 9.12 -7.14 31.77
N SER A 500 8.11 -7.51 32.54
CA SER A 500 7.51 -8.86 32.50
C SER A 500 6.73 -9.10 31.22
N LEU A 501 5.92 -8.13 30.80
CA LEU A 501 5.16 -8.20 29.54
C LEU A 501 6.08 -8.31 28.32
N SER A 502 7.20 -7.59 28.29
CA SER A 502 8.16 -7.62 27.17
C SER A 502 8.80 -9.00 26.96
N LYS A 503 8.93 -9.80 28.01
CA LYS A 503 9.45 -11.18 27.93
C LYS A 503 8.40 -12.14 27.38
N ILE A 504 7.14 -11.93 27.72
CA ILE A 504 6.01 -12.76 27.28
C ILE A 504 5.55 -12.35 25.87
N GLY A 505 5.58 -11.06 25.57
CA GLY A 505 5.15 -10.44 24.32
C GLY A 505 3.69 -10.01 24.33
N THR A 506 2.76 -10.95 24.47
CA THR A 506 1.31 -10.71 24.41
C THR A 506 0.60 -11.50 25.49
N VAL A 507 -0.36 -10.86 26.17
CA VAL A 507 -1.20 -11.49 27.19
C VAL A 507 -2.66 -11.13 26.98
N ASN A 508 -3.56 -12.07 27.27
CA ASN A 508 -4.98 -11.74 27.43
C ASN A 508 -5.15 -11.00 28.77
N TYR A 509 -5.91 -9.91 28.79
CA TYR A 509 -6.18 -9.16 30.02
C TYR A 509 -7.26 -9.79 30.89
N THR A 510 -7.98 -10.79 30.37
CA THR A 510 -8.93 -11.65 31.13
C THR A 510 -8.53 -13.12 30.95
N ALA A 511 -8.56 -13.89 32.06
CA ALA A 511 -8.30 -15.34 32.02
C ALA A 511 -9.42 -16.06 31.23
N GLU A 512 -10.67 -15.78 31.57
CA GLU A 512 -11.83 -16.34 30.89
C GLU A 512 -12.26 -15.48 29.69
N PRO A 513 -12.84 -16.08 28.64
CA PRO A 513 -13.38 -15.32 27.52
C PRO A 513 -14.47 -14.33 27.97
N VAL A 514 -14.49 -13.17 27.35
CA VAL A 514 -15.53 -12.15 27.56
C VAL A 514 -16.72 -12.45 26.67
N ILE A 515 -17.90 -12.55 27.24
CA ILE A 515 -19.15 -12.67 26.49
C ILE A 515 -19.72 -11.28 26.28
N GLN A 516 -19.84 -10.89 25.01
CA GLN A 516 -20.41 -9.60 24.62
C GLN A 516 -21.83 -9.44 25.18
N PHE A 517 -22.06 -8.40 25.99
CA PHE A 517 -23.34 -8.13 26.64
C PHE A 517 -23.93 -9.32 27.44
N ALA A 518 -23.09 -10.08 28.16
CA ALA A 518 -23.47 -11.25 28.92
C ALA A 518 -24.63 -11.02 29.91
N ASN A 519 -24.70 -9.81 30.47
CA ASN A 519 -25.73 -9.40 31.42
C ASN A 519 -27.00 -8.84 30.73
N LEU A 520 -27.02 -8.77 29.39
CA LEU A 520 -28.06 -8.15 28.58
C LEU A 520 -28.43 -6.71 29.02
N GLN A 521 -27.46 -5.99 29.59
CA GLN A 521 -27.53 -4.58 29.87
C GLN A 521 -26.81 -3.79 28.77
N PHE A 522 -27.47 -2.80 28.21
CA PHE A 522 -26.96 -2.01 27.09
C PHE A 522 -26.76 -0.56 27.55
N PRO A 523 -25.61 0.06 27.32
CA PRO A 523 -25.36 1.46 27.74
C PRO A 523 -26.04 2.49 26.81
N THR A 524 -27.25 2.18 26.34
CA THR A 524 -28.14 3.09 25.64
C THR A 524 -28.97 3.91 26.62
N PRO A 525 -29.60 5.02 26.24
CA PRO A 525 -30.50 5.79 27.10
C PRO A 525 -31.63 4.97 27.72
N SER A 526 -32.16 3.98 27.01
CA SER A 526 -33.23 3.12 27.48
C SER A 526 -32.76 1.90 28.28
N GLY A 527 -31.48 1.60 28.33
CA GLY A 527 -30.93 0.35 28.83
C GLY A 527 -31.21 -0.87 27.96
N LYS A 528 -31.80 -0.69 26.77
CA LYS A 528 -32.17 -1.73 25.79
C LYS A 528 -31.48 -1.47 24.45
N ILE A 529 -31.48 -2.47 23.57
CA ILE A 529 -31.10 -2.31 22.17
C ILE A 529 -32.11 -1.37 21.48
N GLU A 530 -31.63 -0.25 20.94
CA GLU A 530 -32.48 0.75 20.30
C GLU A 530 -32.50 0.57 18.77
N ILE A 531 -33.41 -0.28 18.28
CA ILE A 531 -33.59 -0.51 16.82
C ILE A 531 -34.12 0.77 16.16
N THR A 532 -35.04 1.47 16.87
CA THR A 532 -35.55 2.76 16.47
C THR A 532 -35.21 3.80 17.52
N SER A 533 -34.81 4.98 17.12
CA SER A 533 -34.43 6.04 18.05
C SER A 533 -34.57 7.41 17.41
N GLU A 534 -34.96 8.41 18.22
CA GLU A 534 -34.96 9.80 17.81
C GLU A 534 -33.55 10.32 17.51
N ARG A 535 -32.50 9.68 18.04
CA ARG A 535 -31.11 10.01 17.72
C ARG A 535 -30.80 9.80 16.24
N PHE A 536 -31.43 8.80 15.60
CA PHE A 536 -31.26 8.59 14.15
C PHE A 536 -31.92 9.71 13.34
N LEU A 537 -33.11 10.18 13.77
CA LEU A 537 -33.73 11.35 13.12
C LEU A 537 -32.88 12.60 13.28
N ALA A 538 -32.31 12.84 14.46
CA ALA A 538 -31.41 13.97 14.70
C ALA A 538 -30.13 13.87 13.86
N ALA A 539 -29.67 12.67 13.51
CA ALA A 539 -28.55 12.42 12.61
C ALA A 539 -28.95 12.43 11.10
N GLY A 540 -30.19 12.78 10.76
CA GLY A 540 -30.69 12.84 9.39
C GLY A 540 -31.12 11.52 8.77
N LEU A 541 -31.20 10.44 9.57
CA LEU A 541 -31.60 9.11 9.10
C LEU A 541 -33.08 8.80 9.44
N PRO A 542 -33.73 7.90 8.69
CA PRO A 542 -35.01 7.36 9.11
C PRO A 542 -34.92 6.77 10.51
N ARG A 543 -35.97 6.96 11.34
CA ARG A 543 -36.05 6.42 12.68
C ARG A 543 -35.84 4.89 12.71
N THR A 544 -36.40 4.19 11.74
CA THR A 544 -36.29 2.73 11.54
C THR A 544 -35.38 2.44 10.36
N PRO A 545 -34.48 1.42 10.42
CA PRO A 545 -33.69 1.00 9.26
C PRO A 545 -34.60 0.54 8.11
N ARG A 546 -34.17 0.72 6.87
CA ARG A 546 -34.98 0.50 5.66
C ARG A 546 -34.32 -0.52 4.74
N PRO A 547 -35.14 -1.32 3.97
CA PRO A 547 -34.63 -2.26 2.97
C PRO A 547 -34.21 -1.54 1.68
N LEU A 548 -33.23 -0.63 1.81
CA LEU A 548 -32.78 0.21 0.69
C LEU A 548 -31.68 -0.51 -0.09
N ALA A 549 -31.63 -0.23 -1.38
CA ALA A 549 -30.48 -0.51 -2.23
C ALA A 549 -30.08 0.76 -2.95
N ASP A 550 -28.80 0.95 -3.12
CA ASP A 550 -28.27 2.04 -3.94
C ASP A 550 -28.65 1.84 -5.41
N ALA A 551 -28.89 2.94 -6.12
CA ALA A 551 -29.16 2.87 -7.55
C ALA A 551 -28.00 2.21 -8.29
N ARG A 552 -28.32 1.37 -9.28
CA ARG A 552 -27.32 0.83 -10.20
C ARG A 552 -26.70 1.99 -11.00
N PRO A 553 -25.40 1.92 -11.33
CA PRO A 553 -24.78 2.93 -12.19
C PRO A 553 -25.58 3.12 -13.48
N SER A 554 -25.85 4.37 -13.81
CA SER A 554 -26.60 4.73 -15.01
C SER A 554 -25.70 4.79 -16.26
N ASN A 555 -26.31 4.76 -17.44
CA ASN A 555 -25.65 5.03 -18.72
C ASN A 555 -24.41 4.17 -19.00
N GLY A 556 -24.38 2.93 -18.52
CA GLY A 556 -23.26 2.02 -18.75
C GLY A 556 -22.01 2.31 -17.93
N LYS A 557 -22.09 3.17 -16.93
CA LYS A 557 -20.99 3.38 -15.97
C LYS A 557 -20.73 2.15 -15.12
N LEU A 558 -19.55 2.12 -14.53
CA LEU A 558 -19.13 1.07 -13.59
C LEU A 558 -19.04 1.62 -12.17
N ARG A 559 -19.45 0.82 -11.19
CA ARG A 559 -19.22 1.08 -9.78
C ARG A 559 -17.78 0.72 -9.43
N VAL A 560 -17.02 1.69 -8.88
CA VAL A 560 -15.65 1.43 -8.43
C VAL A 560 -15.66 0.76 -7.07
N LEU A 561 -14.98 -0.36 -6.95
CA LEU A 561 -14.58 -0.94 -5.67
C LEU A 561 -13.08 -0.82 -5.50
N SER A 562 -12.65 -0.30 -4.34
CA SER A 562 -11.24 -0.13 -4.01
C SER A 562 -10.85 -0.88 -2.73
N PRO A 563 -10.82 -2.23 -2.77
CA PRO A 563 -10.53 -3.04 -1.60
C PRO A 563 -9.07 -2.94 -1.18
N ALA A 564 -8.79 -3.49 0.02
CA ALA A 564 -7.43 -3.62 0.52
C ALA A 564 -6.56 -4.47 -0.43
N SER A 565 -5.35 -4.00 -0.69
CA SER A 565 -4.36 -4.77 -1.45
C SER A 565 -3.81 -5.93 -0.61
N PRO A 566 -3.54 -7.09 -1.20
CA PRO A 566 -2.84 -8.18 -0.51
C PRO A 566 -1.39 -7.82 -0.14
N TRP A 567 -0.77 -6.84 -0.81
CA TRP A 567 0.63 -6.46 -0.65
C TRP A 567 0.85 -5.14 0.09
N LEU A 568 -0.14 -4.25 0.13
CA LEU A 568 -0.06 -2.97 0.85
C LEU A 568 -0.94 -3.00 2.11
N MET A 569 -0.54 -2.22 3.11
CA MET A 569 -1.36 -1.89 4.25
C MET A 569 -1.74 -0.41 4.14
N ASN A 570 -2.93 -0.13 3.60
CA ASN A 570 -3.30 1.21 3.16
C ASN A 570 -2.18 1.81 2.28
N SER A 571 -1.57 2.94 2.64
CA SER A 571 -0.41 3.51 1.93
C SER A 571 0.95 3.05 2.49
N SER A 572 1.00 2.13 3.45
CA SER A 572 2.28 1.60 3.96
C SER A 572 2.87 0.57 3.01
N TYR A 573 4.20 0.52 2.95
CA TYR A 573 5.04 -0.43 2.20
C TYR A 573 5.20 -0.14 0.71
N GLY A 574 4.57 0.91 0.17
CA GLY A 574 4.63 1.23 -1.25
C GLY A 574 6.04 1.57 -1.77
N ASN A 575 6.96 1.95 -0.87
CA ASN A 575 8.35 2.23 -1.18
C ASN A 575 9.28 1.01 -1.14
N ASP A 576 8.79 -0.19 -0.82
CA ASP A 576 9.61 -1.41 -0.86
C ASP A 576 9.64 -1.97 -2.29
N GLY A 577 10.84 -2.11 -2.87
CA GLY A 577 11.00 -2.56 -4.25
C GLY A 577 10.39 -3.94 -4.52
N LYS A 578 10.54 -4.90 -3.60
CA LYS A 578 9.95 -6.25 -3.75
C LYS A 578 8.43 -6.23 -3.67
N ILE A 579 7.86 -5.27 -2.94
CA ILE A 579 6.41 -5.06 -2.93
C ILE A 579 5.98 -4.37 -4.23
N GLY A 580 6.79 -3.42 -4.73
CA GLY A 580 6.59 -2.80 -6.04
C GLY A 580 6.49 -3.84 -7.17
N ASP A 581 7.43 -4.80 -7.21
CA ASP A 581 7.41 -5.93 -8.17
C ASP A 581 6.14 -6.77 -8.06
N ARG A 582 5.65 -7.01 -6.84
CA ARG A 582 4.39 -7.75 -6.60
C ARG A 582 3.14 -6.98 -7.00
N LEU A 583 3.19 -5.68 -6.92
CA LEU A 583 2.08 -4.82 -7.33
C LEU A 583 1.96 -4.71 -8.85
N GLY A 584 3.07 -4.86 -9.57
CA GLY A 584 3.10 -4.74 -11.02
C GLY A 584 2.54 -3.42 -11.55
N TYR A 585 2.14 -3.40 -12.81
CA TYR A 585 1.48 -2.25 -13.43
C TYR A 585 0.10 -1.99 -12.79
N PRO A 586 -0.39 -0.74 -12.74
CA PRO A 586 -1.74 -0.46 -12.25
C PRO A 586 -2.83 -1.12 -13.09
N GLU A 587 -3.74 -1.82 -12.43
CA GLU A 587 -4.73 -2.69 -13.07
C GLU A 587 -6.15 -2.32 -12.67
N VAL A 588 -7.10 -2.58 -13.59
CA VAL A 588 -8.53 -2.70 -13.31
C VAL A 588 -9.01 -4.11 -13.57
N LEU A 589 -9.59 -4.75 -12.56
CA LEU A 589 -10.20 -6.07 -12.72
C LEU A 589 -11.65 -5.89 -13.16
N LEU A 590 -12.01 -6.54 -14.26
CA LEU A 590 -13.36 -6.55 -14.84
C LEU A 590 -13.88 -7.98 -15.01
N ASN A 591 -15.18 -8.15 -14.85
CA ASN A 591 -15.83 -9.40 -15.24
C ASN A 591 -15.63 -9.66 -16.75
N PRO A 592 -15.32 -10.91 -17.18
CA PRO A 592 -15.09 -11.22 -18.60
C PRO A 592 -16.25 -10.82 -19.52
N GLN A 593 -17.50 -11.03 -19.08
CA GLN A 593 -18.68 -10.64 -19.86
C GLN A 593 -18.85 -9.12 -19.95
N GLU A 594 -18.49 -8.40 -18.88
CA GLU A 594 -18.51 -6.94 -18.88
C GLU A 594 -17.45 -6.37 -19.83
N ALA A 595 -16.23 -6.93 -19.79
CA ALA A 595 -15.15 -6.54 -20.69
C ALA A 595 -15.51 -6.84 -22.15
N GLN A 596 -16.03 -8.04 -22.44
CA GLN A 596 -16.48 -8.42 -23.78
C GLN A 596 -17.56 -7.49 -24.32
N ALA A 597 -18.57 -7.13 -23.51
CA ALA A 597 -19.64 -6.21 -23.90
C ALA A 597 -19.10 -4.81 -24.27
N ARG A 598 -17.90 -4.45 -23.82
CA ARG A 598 -17.21 -3.20 -24.10
C ARG A 598 -16.10 -3.32 -25.15
N GLY A 599 -15.91 -4.49 -25.75
CA GLY A 599 -14.83 -4.75 -26.70
C GLY A 599 -13.42 -4.75 -26.06
N LEU A 600 -13.33 -5.02 -24.75
CA LEU A 600 -12.07 -5.03 -24.00
C LEU A 600 -11.56 -6.47 -23.83
N THR A 601 -10.23 -6.63 -23.89
CA THR A 601 -9.54 -7.90 -23.66
C THR A 601 -8.53 -7.75 -22.53
N ALA A 602 -7.99 -8.84 -22.03
CA ALA A 602 -6.91 -8.81 -21.05
C ALA A 602 -5.70 -8.03 -21.60
N GLY A 603 -5.10 -7.19 -20.77
CA GLY A 603 -3.97 -6.33 -21.16
C GLY A 603 -4.35 -5.06 -21.90
N THR A 604 -5.61 -4.89 -22.30
CA THR A 604 -6.05 -3.64 -22.97
C THR A 604 -5.80 -2.44 -22.06
N PRO A 605 -5.02 -1.42 -22.50
CA PRO A 605 -4.88 -0.19 -21.74
C PRO A 605 -6.19 0.58 -21.81
N VAL A 606 -6.68 1.05 -20.68
CA VAL A 606 -7.94 1.77 -20.53
C VAL A 606 -7.79 3.01 -19.65
N LEU A 607 -8.61 4.01 -19.94
CA LEU A 607 -8.80 5.17 -19.09
C LEU A 607 -10.10 4.99 -18.31
N LEU A 608 -10.00 4.95 -16.97
CA LEU A 608 -11.13 5.14 -16.07
C LEU A 608 -11.24 6.62 -15.75
N PHE A 609 -12.44 7.19 -15.88
CA PHE A 609 -12.62 8.62 -15.64
C PHE A 609 -14.01 8.97 -15.14
N ASN A 610 -14.10 10.11 -14.49
CA ASN A 610 -15.33 10.79 -14.09
C ASN A 610 -15.07 12.30 -14.01
N SER A 611 -16.02 13.07 -13.48
CA SER A 611 -15.86 14.53 -13.33
C SER A 611 -14.74 14.94 -12.34
N THR A 612 -14.24 14.03 -11.52
CA THR A 612 -13.21 14.31 -10.49
C THR A 612 -11.80 14.12 -11.02
N GLY A 613 -11.61 13.15 -11.92
CA GLY A 613 -10.30 12.86 -12.49
C GLY A 613 -10.29 11.62 -13.38
N GLU A 614 -9.09 11.21 -13.74
CA GLU A 614 -8.84 10.08 -14.64
C GLU A 614 -7.67 9.23 -14.17
N LEU A 615 -7.67 7.96 -14.55
CA LEU A 615 -6.64 6.99 -14.17
C LEU A 615 -6.44 5.97 -15.30
N SER A 616 -5.21 5.86 -15.82
CA SER A 616 -4.84 4.88 -16.83
C SER A 616 -4.49 3.54 -16.18
N LEU A 617 -5.07 2.45 -16.67
CA LEU A 617 -4.96 1.11 -16.08
C LEU A 617 -4.90 0.04 -17.17
N GLN A 618 -4.42 -1.15 -16.85
CA GLN A 618 -4.56 -2.32 -17.72
C GLN A 618 -5.73 -3.19 -17.28
N VAL A 619 -6.47 -3.73 -18.24
CA VAL A 619 -7.59 -4.64 -17.98
C VAL A 619 -7.08 -6.00 -17.57
N VAL A 620 -7.55 -6.47 -16.43
CA VAL A 620 -7.41 -7.86 -15.98
C VAL A 620 -8.80 -8.50 -15.92
N LEU A 621 -8.98 -9.63 -16.58
CA LEU A 621 -10.25 -10.35 -16.57
C LEU A 621 -10.36 -11.21 -15.33
N SER A 622 -11.48 -11.11 -14.61
CA SER A 622 -11.70 -11.88 -13.39
C SER A 622 -13.17 -12.20 -13.18
N GLU A 623 -13.50 -13.48 -13.12
CA GLU A 623 -14.85 -13.97 -12.74
C GLU A 623 -15.18 -13.70 -11.26
N ASN A 624 -14.19 -13.33 -10.46
CA ASN A 624 -14.37 -12.98 -9.06
C ASN A 624 -15.01 -11.59 -8.85
N VAL A 625 -15.10 -10.79 -9.90
CA VAL A 625 -15.70 -9.45 -9.91
C VAL A 625 -17.06 -9.52 -10.59
N PRO A 626 -18.14 -8.99 -10.00
CA PRO A 626 -19.46 -8.99 -10.65
C PRO A 626 -19.51 -8.03 -11.83
N ARG A 627 -20.47 -8.20 -12.71
CA ARG A 627 -20.75 -7.27 -13.81
C ARG A 627 -21.14 -5.89 -13.26
N GLY A 628 -20.83 -4.83 -14.00
CA GLY A 628 -21.10 -3.45 -13.60
C GLY A 628 -20.11 -2.89 -12.56
N VAL A 629 -19.03 -3.61 -12.25
CA VAL A 629 -18.01 -3.22 -11.26
C VAL A 629 -16.64 -3.10 -11.92
N ALA A 630 -15.92 -2.04 -11.58
CA ALA A 630 -14.49 -1.85 -11.81
C ALA A 630 -13.75 -1.98 -10.48
N LEU A 631 -12.91 -3.02 -10.33
CA LEU A 631 -12.15 -3.21 -9.11
C LEU A 631 -10.73 -2.68 -9.30
N VAL A 632 -10.32 -1.73 -8.45
CA VAL A 632 -8.98 -1.12 -8.45
C VAL A 632 -8.44 -1.13 -7.02
N HIS A 633 -7.37 -1.87 -6.76
CA HIS A 633 -6.80 -1.94 -5.41
C HIS A 633 -6.26 -0.58 -4.94
N LYS A 634 -6.56 -0.22 -3.67
CA LYS A 634 -6.03 1.01 -3.04
C LYS A 634 -4.59 0.86 -2.55
N GLY A 635 -3.95 2.00 -2.25
CA GLY A 635 -2.73 2.09 -1.45
C GLY A 635 -1.45 2.41 -2.21
N ARG A 636 -1.45 2.44 -3.55
CA ARG A 636 -0.27 2.88 -4.33
C ARG A 636 0.11 4.31 -3.99
N TRP A 637 1.40 4.58 -3.93
CA TRP A 637 1.91 5.94 -3.82
C TRP A 637 1.90 6.63 -5.19
N PRO A 638 1.20 7.75 -5.33
CA PRO A 638 1.17 8.50 -6.59
C PRO A 638 2.55 8.83 -7.16
N LYS A 639 3.52 9.23 -6.33
CA LYS A 639 4.88 9.56 -6.80
C LYS A 639 5.65 8.38 -7.38
N LEU A 640 5.28 7.15 -7.03
CA LEU A 640 5.88 5.90 -7.53
C LEU A 640 5.02 5.23 -8.60
N ASP A 641 3.84 5.77 -8.90
CA ASP A 641 2.93 5.27 -9.91
C ASP A 641 3.16 5.99 -11.24
N PRO A 642 3.13 5.29 -12.39
CA PRO A 642 3.29 5.92 -13.70
C PRO A 642 2.25 7.02 -13.99
N ASN A 643 1.05 6.90 -13.42
CA ASN A 643 0.00 7.93 -13.53
C ASN A 643 0.26 9.16 -12.67
N ARG A 644 1.24 9.15 -11.76
CA ARG A 644 1.37 10.13 -10.68
C ARG A 644 0.08 10.33 -9.89
N ALA A 645 -0.76 9.29 -9.86
CA ALA A 645 -2.08 9.24 -9.22
C ALA A 645 -2.39 7.82 -8.75
N ASN A 646 -3.44 7.65 -7.96
CA ASN A 646 -4.01 6.36 -7.62
C ASN A 646 -5.55 6.46 -7.67
N VAL A 647 -6.26 5.41 -7.27
CA VAL A 647 -7.73 5.35 -7.35
C VAL A 647 -8.45 6.54 -6.66
N ASN A 648 -7.81 7.23 -5.73
CA ASN A 648 -8.39 8.41 -5.06
C ASN A 648 -8.51 9.64 -5.97
N VAL A 649 -7.87 9.65 -7.14
CA VAL A 649 -8.07 10.70 -8.14
C VAL A 649 -9.51 10.68 -8.69
N LEU A 650 -10.15 9.51 -8.66
CA LEU A 650 -11.54 9.29 -9.09
C LEU A 650 -12.57 9.55 -7.97
N ASN A 651 -12.11 9.76 -6.72
CA ASN A 651 -12.99 9.88 -5.56
C ASN A 651 -13.41 11.33 -5.34
N PRO A 652 -14.71 11.69 -5.53
CA PRO A 652 -15.21 13.07 -5.36
C PRO A 652 -15.33 13.51 -3.89
N GLY A 653 -15.06 12.65 -2.92
CA GLY A 653 -15.21 12.97 -1.50
C GLY A 653 -16.66 12.95 -1.01
N HIS A 654 -17.54 12.17 -1.64
CA HIS A 654 -18.91 12.03 -1.16
C HIS A 654 -18.93 11.41 0.23
N LYS A 655 -19.89 11.87 1.04
CA LYS A 655 -20.15 11.38 2.39
C LYS A 655 -21.26 10.33 2.34
N THR A 656 -21.18 9.33 3.23
CA THR A 656 -22.30 8.41 3.51
C THR A 656 -23.38 9.12 4.33
N ASP A 657 -24.52 8.47 4.51
CA ASP A 657 -25.69 9.00 5.21
C ASP A 657 -25.51 9.19 6.72
N LEU A 658 -24.40 8.77 7.32
CA LEU A 658 -24.11 8.88 8.75
C LEU A 658 -22.68 9.31 9.02
N ALA A 659 -22.49 10.20 10.01
CA ALA A 659 -21.20 10.56 10.59
C ALA A 659 -20.19 11.17 9.62
N GLU A 660 -20.65 11.75 8.50
CA GLU A 660 -19.81 12.38 7.48
C GLU A 660 -18.66 11.51 6.94
N SER A 661 -18.84 10.19 7.00
CA SER A 661 -17.82 9.22 6.62
C SER A 661 -17.70 9.04 5.11
N SER A 662 -16.61 8.45 4.68
CA SER A 662 -16.28 8.24 3.27
C SER A 662 -17.24 7.28 2.56
N CYS A 663 -17.75 7.71 1.39
CA CYS A 663 -18.57 6.93 0.47
C CYS A 663 -17.73 6.40 -0.72
N VAL A 664 -16.56 5.83 -0.46
CA VAL A 664 -15.60 5.44 -1.52
C VAL A 664 -16.14 4.34 -2.45
N HIS A 665 -17.08 3.50 -2.00
CA HIS A 665 -17.73 2.48 -2.83
C HIS A 665 -18.98 2.99 -3.57
N GLY A 666 -19.31 4.29 -3.42
CA GLY A 666 -20.34 4.98 -4.21
C GLY A 666 -19.79 5.65 -5.47
N VAL A 667 -18.50 5.52 -5.77
CA VAL A 667 -17.86 6.16 -6.94
C VAL A 667 -18.27 5.46 -8.23
N GLU A 668 -18.64 6.25 -9.23
CA GLU A 668 -18.98 5.78 -10.58
C GLU A 668 -18.01 6.35 -11.60
N VAL A 669 -17.67 5.52 -12.58
CA VAL A 669 -16.73 5.88 -13.66
C VAL A 669 -17.21 5.41 -15.01
N ASP A 670 -16.80 6.13 -16.03
CA ASP A 670 -16.75 5.64 -17.39
C ASP A 670 -15.41 4.93 -17.65
N ILE A 671 -15.39 4.04 -18.64
CA ILE A 671 -14.20 3.34 -19.09
C ILE A 671 -14.12 3.40 -20.61
N THR A 672 -12.95 3.75 -21.12
CA THR A 672 -12.68 3.76 -22.54
C THR A 672 -11.33 3.14 -22.84
N PRO A 673 -11.19 2.34 -23.90
CA PRO A 673 -9.87 1.89 -24.34
C PRO A 673 -9.03 3.10 -24.74
N ILE A 674 -7.77 3.08 -24.36
CA ILE A 674 -6.80 4.06 -24.84
C ILE A 674 -6.42 3.60 -26.25
N HIS A 675 -7.08 4.17 -27.25
CA HIS A 675 -6.75 3.89 -28.64
C HIS A 675 -5.46 4.60 -29.02
N THR A 676 -4.48 3.87 -29.50
CA THR A 676 -3.23 4.39 -30.06
C THR A 676 -3.40 4.99 -31.46
N LYS A 677 -4.53 5.68 -31.77
CA LYS A 677 -4.72 6.47 -32.99
C LYS A 677 -5.41 7.80 -32.70
N ASN A 678 -4.63 8.86 -32.91
CA ASN A 678 -5.04 10.30 -33.01
C ASN A 678 -5.50 10.99 -31.71
N ASN A 679 -4.63 11.60 -30.93
CA ASN A 679 -4.44 13.07 -30.88
C ASN A 679 -3.52 13.45 -29.71
N SER A 680 -2.52 14.25 -30.05
CA SER A 680 -1.86 15.30 -29.26
C SER A 680 -1.88 15.20 -27.72
N LYS A 681 -0.71 14.81 -27.12
CA LYS A 681 -0.30 15.08 -25.76
C LYS A 681 -0.84 14.21 -24.61
N VAL A 682 -0.86 12.87 -24.80
CA VAL A 682 -0.64 11.92 -23.71
C VAL A 682 0.43 10.95 -24.21
N ASN A 683 1.56 10.85 -23.54
CA ASN A 683 2.68 10.00 -23.92
C ASN A 683 2.19 8.55 -24.12
N ALA A 684 2.12 8.08 -25.35
CA ALA A 684 2.02 6.66 -25.65
C ALA A 684 3.19 5.96 -24.97
N LEU A 685 2.94 4.88 -24.23
CA LEU A 685 4.00 4.05 -23.68
C LEU A 685 4.81 3.53 -24.86
N LYS A 686 6.07 3.94 -24.93
CA LYS A 686 7.02 3.40 -25.89
C LYS A 686 7.29 1.93 -25.53
N THR A 687 7.53 1.11 -26.53
CA THR A 687 7.87 -0.32 -26.32
C THR A 687 9.38 -0.52 -26.40
N ALA A 688 9.95 -1.21 -25.41
CA ALA A 688 11.33 -1.67 -25.43
C ALA A 688 11.32 -3.20 -25.52
N LEU A 689 11.75 -3.75 -26.65
CA LEU A 689 11.97 -5.17 -26.85
C LEU A 689 13.40 -5.52 -26.50
N CYS A 690 13.59 -6.48 -25.59
CA CYS A 690 14.93 -6.88 -25.09
C CYS A 690 15.21 -8.33 -25.46
N LEU A 691 16.11 -8.55 -26.41
CA LEU A 691 16.59 -9.88 -26.77
C LEU A 691 17.60 -10.33 -25.71
N ARG A 692 17.33 -11.45 -25.03
CA ARG A 692 18.13 -11.98 -23.94
C ARG A 692 18.59 -13.40 -24.21
N HIS A 693 19.88 -13.65 -23.99
CA HIS A 693 20.51 -14.97 -24.23
C HIS A 693 20.66 -15.77 -22.93
N LEU A 694 20.92 -15.08 -21.81
CA LEU A 694 21.01 -15.67 -20.48
C LEU A 694 20.16 -14.89 -19.47
N ALA A 695 19.45 -15.59 -18.62
CA ALA A 695 18.52 -15.00 -17.67
C ALA A 695 19.16 -14.03 -16.67
N PHE A 696 20.45 -14.18 -16.36
CA PHE A 696 21.19 -13.32 -15.43
C PHE A 696 21.95 -12.18 -16.12
N GLU A 697 22.02 -12.14 -17.44
CA GLU A 697 22.47 -11.01 -18.23
C GLU A 697 21.23 -10.20 -18.64
N ASP A 698 20.73 -9.40 -17.69
CA ASP A 698 19.52 -8.60 -17.82
C ASP A 698 19.82 -7.13 -18.13
N LEU A 699 18.81 -6.29 -18.17
CA LEU A 699 18.91 -4.85 -18.44
C LEU A 699 19.60 -4.05 -17.32
N GLY A 700 19.84 -4.63 -16.15
CA GLY A 700 20.49 -3.96 -15.05
C GLY A 700 19.83 -2.63 -14.66
N ILE A 701 20.62 -1.53 -14.70
CA ILE A 701 20.07 -0.19 -14.38
C ILE A 701 19.03 0.30 -15.38
N LEU A 702 19.03 -0.21 -16.62
CA LEU A 702 18.02 0.13 -17.64
C LEU A 702 16.61 -0.32 -17.25
N GLU A 703 16.46 -1.33 -16.39
CA GLU A 703 15.14 -1.73 -15.88
C GLU A 703 14.42 -0.63 -15.14
N GLN A 704 15.17 0.27 -14.49
CA GLN A 704 14.61 1.44 -13.80
C GLN A 704 14.53 2.67 -14.68
N ILE A 705 15.47 2.81 -15.64
CA ILE A 705 15.56 4.00 -16.49
C ILE A 705 14.51 3.97 -17.59
N LEU A 706 14.38 2.88 -18.34
CA LEU A 706 13.44 2.78 -19.47
C LEU A 706 11.98 3.11 -19.12
N PRO A 707 11.42 2.57 -18.01
CA PRO A 707 10.08 2.98 -17.58
C PRO A 707 9.97 4.47 -17.25
N SER A 708 11.04 5.11 -16.73
CA SER A 708 11.02 6.55 -16.43
C SER A 708 10.98 7.44 -17.68
N TYR A 709 11.29 6.87 -18.85
CA TYR A 709 11.17 7.49 -20.18
C TYR A 709 9.93 7.00 -20.95
N GLY A 710 9.02 6.33 -20.27
CA GLY A 710 7.76 5.85 -20.84
C GLY A 710 7.86 4.56 -21.65
N TYR A 711 8.96 3.79 -21.51
CA TYR A 711 9.09 2.50 -22.18
C TYR A 711 8.48 1.38 -21.34
N GLN A 712 7.67 0.54 -21.98
CA GLN A 712 7.27 -0.77 -21.47
C GLN A 712 8.29 -1.80 -21.95
N ILE A 713 8.92 -2.49 -21.00
CA ILE A 713 9.95 -3.51 -21.26
C ILE A 713 9.28 -4.86 -21.51
N THR A 714 9.71 -5.53 -22.60
CA THR A 714 9.35 -6.91 -22.91
C THR A 714 10.62 -7.71 -23.17
N TYR A 715 10.91 -8.69 -22.33
CA TYR A 715 12.00 -9.65 -22.60
C TYR A 715 11.56 -10.74 -23.56
N LEU A 716 12.42 -11.03 -24.51
CA LEU A 716 12.29 -12.13 -25.44
C LEU A 716 13.52 -13.03 -25.34
N GLU A 717 13.35 -14.26 -24.87
CA GLU A 717 14.43 -15.22 -24.74
C GLU A 717 14.83 -15.71 -26.15
N ALA A 718 15.99 -15.30 -26.65
CA ALA A 718 16.46 -15.62 -28.00
C ALA A 718 16.54 -17.12 -28.25
N THR A 719 16.87 -17.90 -27.20
CA THR A 719 17.02 -19.38 -27.24
C THR A 719 15.70 -20.14 -27.23
N ALA A 720 14.60 -19.52 -26.74
CA ALA A 720 13.32 -20.20 -26.55
C ALA A 720 12.19 -19.65 -27.42
N SER A 721 12.36 -18.45 -27.96
CA SER A 721 11.32 -17.73 -28.71
C SER A 721 11.47 -17.94 -30.23
N ASP A 722 10.35 -17.96 -30.94
CA ASP A 722 10.35 -17.98 -32.39
C ASP A 722 10.60 -16.56 -32.96
N LEU A 723 11.88 -16.21 -33.07
CA LEU A 723 12.28 -14.88 -33.56
C LEU A 723 11.80 -14.58 -34.99
N SER A 724 11.43 -15.59 -35.78
CA SER A 724 10.92 -15.39 -37.14
C SER A 724 9.55 -14.67 -37.18
N LYS A 725 8.84 -14.66 -36.04
CA LYS A 725 7.53 -14.00 -35.89
C LYS A 725 7.64 -12.58 -35.35
N VAL A 726 8.83 -12.14 -34.99
CA VAL A 726 9.06 -10.79 -34.45
C VAL A 726 9.09 -9.80 -35.59
N ASN A 727 8.25 -8.78 -35.52
CA ASN A 727 8.35 -7.65 -36.44
C ASN A 727 9.46 -6.69 -35.97
N PRO A 728 10.59 -6.60 -36.68
CA PRO A 728 11.75 -5.82 -36.22
C PRO A 728 11.48 -4.31 -36.17
N LEU A 729 10.44 -3.80 -36.84
CA LEU A 729 10.14 -2.38 -36.94
C LEU A 729 9.05 -1.92 -35.96
N GLU A 730 8.50 -2.80 -35.16
CA GLU A 730 7.34 -2.50 -34.29
C GLU A 730 7.74 -1.82 -32.96
N ALA A 731 8.81 -2.32 -32.30
CA ALA A 731 9.19 -1.76 -31.02
C ALA A 731 9.88 -0.38 -31.16
N ASP A 732 9.59 0.56 -30.27
CA ASP A 732 10.22 1.88 -30.27
C ASP A 732 11.71 1.82 -29.94
N LEU A 733 12.12 0.85 -29.15
CA LEU A 733 13.52 0.56 -28.80
C LEU A 733 13.78 -0.95 -28.88
N LEU A 734 14.89 -1.36 -29.49
CA LEU A 734 15.43 -2.71 -29.39
C LEU A 734 16.68 -2.68 -28.51
N VAL A 735 16.76 -3.55 -27.52
CA VAL A 735 17.99 -3.80 -26.75
C VAL A 735 18.40 -5.25 -26.99
N VAL A 736 19.63 -5.46 -27.46
CA VAL A 736 20.22 -6.78 -27.65
C VAL A 736 21.28 -6.96 -26.56
N LEU A 737 21.04 -7.88 -25.66
CA LEU A 737 21.87 -8.13 -24.49
C LEU A 737 23.10 -9.00 -24.78
N GLY A 738 23.91 -9.19 -23.75
CA GLY A 738 25.12 -10.02 -23.80
C GLY A 738 24.85 -11.52 -23.88
N GLY A 739 25.93 -12.28 -24.02
CA GLY A 739 25.88 -13.75 -24.03
C GLY A 739 27.27 -14.33 -24.26
N PRO A 740 27.55 -15.57 -23.76
CA PRO A 740 28.87 -16.19 -23.80
C PRO A 740 29.12 -17.03 -25.08
N ILE A 741 28.55 -16.62 -26.19
CA ILE A 741 28.64 -17.32 -27.48
C ILE A 741 29.24 -16.42 -28.55
N GLY A 742 29.89 -16.99 -29.56
CA GLY A 742 30.38 -16.25 -30.71
C GLY A 742 29.30 -16.07 -31.77
N VAL A 743 29.22 -14.90 -32.38
CA VAL A 743 28.23 -14.64 -33.44
C VAL A 743 28.43 -15.49 -34.68
N TYR A 744 29.58 -16.13 -34.81
CA TYR A 744 29.96 -17.04 -35.92
C TYR A 744 29.63 -18.52 -35.64
N GLU A 745 29.12 -18.86 -34.46
CA GLU A 745 28.78 -20.25 -34.06
C GLU A 745 27.36 -20.62 -34.55
N LEU A 746 27.12 -20.45 -35.85
CA LEU A 746 25.79 -20.53 -36.46
C LEU A 746 25.20 -21.95 -36.48
N GLU A 747 26.07 -22.98 -36.50
CA GLU A 747 25.64 -24.39 -36.48
C GLU A 747 25.16 -24.80 -35.08
N ASP A 748 25.82 -24.30 -34.05
CA ASP A 748 25.49 -24.60 -32.65
C ASP A 748 24.29 -23.78 -32.15
N TYR A 749 24.13 -22.54 -32.68
CA TYR A 749 23.08 -21.62 -32.27
C TYR A 749 22.20 -21.15 -33.45
N PRO A 750 21.23 -21.94 -33.88
CA PRO A 750 20.42 -21.69 -35.10
C PRO A 750 19.56 -20.42 -35.07
N PHE A 751 19.36 -19.79 -33.91
CA PHE A 751 18.64 -18.55 -33.79
C PHE A 751 19.49 -17.33 -34.23
N LEU A 752 20.83 -17.39 -34.19
CA LEU A 752 21.73 -16.29 -34.52
C LEU A 752 21.50 -15.69 -35.92
N PRO A 753 21.33 -16.49 -37.02
CA PRO A 753 21.04 -15.93 -38.33
C PRO A 753 19.73 -15.17 -38.40
N ILE A 754 18.71 -15.60 -37.64
CA ILE A 754 17.39 -14.95 -37.59
C ILE A 754 17.51 -13.63 -36.82
N GLU A 755 18.20 -13.66 -35.71
CA GLU A 755 18.45 -12.49 -34.86
C GLU A 755 19.29 -11.44 -35.61
N THR A 756 20.37 -11.84 -36.25
CA THR A 756 21.21 -10.96 -37.09
C THR A 756 20.38 -10.28 -38.20
N LYS A 757 19.47 -11.01 -38.87
CA LYS A 757 18.59 -10.47 -39.89
C LYS A 757 17.60 -9.44 -39.31
N LEU A 758 17.03 -9.72 -38.14
CA LEU A 758 16.14 -8.80 -37.42
C LEU A 758 16.87 -7.49 -37.09
N ILE A 759 18.08 -7.60 -36.54
CA ILE A 759 18.94 -6.46 -36.21
C ILE A 759 19.29 -5.67 -37.49
N ALA A 760 19.68 -6.33 -38.59
CA ALA A 760 20.01 -5.66 -39.85
C ALA A 760 18.87 -4.82 -40.41
N GLN A 761 17.62 -5.32 -40.34
CA GLN A 761 16.45 -4.57 -40.78
C GLN A 761 16.22 -3.33 -39.94
N ARG A 762 16.48 -3.41 -38.66
CA ARG A 762 16.30 -2.31 -37.73
C ARG A 762 17.36 -1.23 -37.91
N LEU A 763 18.63 -1.63 -38.05
CA LEU A 763 19.75 -0.71 -38.33
C LEU A 763 19.56 0.03 -39.68
N ALA A 764 19.10 -0.68 -40.71
CA ALA A 764 18.79 -0.08 -42.00
C ALA A 764 17.68 0.98 -41.94
N ALA A 765 16.79 0.88 -40.97
CA ALA A 765 15.70 1.85 -40.72
C ALA A 765 16.11 2.97 -39.75
N ASP A 766 17.35 2.97 -39.23
CA ASP A 766 17.87 3.89 -38.19
C ASP A 766 16.93 3.99 -36.96
N LEU A 767 16.27 2.87 -36.61
CA LEU A 767 15.38 2.81 -35.44
C LEU A 767 16.21 2.61 -34.17
N PRO A 768 15.80 3.17 -33.02
CA PRO A 768 16.54 3.11 -31.77
C PRO A 768 16.94 1.67 -31.40
N THR A 769 18.25 1.42 -31.40
CA THR A 769 18.82 0.09 -31.16
C THR A 769 20.06 0.20 -30.29
N LEU A 770 20.09 -0.56 -29.20
CA LEU A 770 21.22 -0.68 -28.29
C LEU A 770 21.73 -2.12 -28.28
N GLY A 771 23.00 -2.32 -28.62
CA GLY A 771 23.66 -3.60 -28.49
C GLY A 771 24.68 -3.60 -27.36
N LEU A 772 24.60 -4.55 -26.46
CA LEU A 772 25.50 -4.72 -25.31
C LEU A 772 26.31 -6.01 -25.48
N CYS A 773 27.62 -5.97 -25.43
CA CYS A 773 28.55 -7.07 -25.56
C CYS A 773 28.26 -7.90 -26.82
N LEU A 774 27.71 -9.15 -26.70
CA LEU A 774 27.27 -9.95 -27.86
C LEU A 774 26.33 -9.17 -28.78
N GLY A 775 25.43 -8.35 -28.20
CA GLY A 775 24.52 -7.51 -28.97
C GLY A 775 25.26 -6.49 -29.87
N SER A 776 26.36 -5.91 -29.42
CA SER A 776 27.19 -5.01 -30.24
C SER A 776 27.92 -5.76 -31.37
N GLN A 777 28.32 -6.98 -31.12
CA GLN A 777 28.95 -7.86 -32.10
C GLN A 777 27.94 -8.30 -33.17
N LEU A 778 26.72 -8.65 -32.77
CA LEU A 778 25.60 -8.94 -33.68
C LEU A 778 25.25 -7.73 -34.57
N MET A 779 25.27 -6.52 -34.01
CA MET A 779 25.08 -5.28 -34.78
C MET A 779 26.22 -5.10 -35.81
N ALA A 780 27.46 -5.33 -35.42
CA ALA A 780 28.61 -5.26 -36.33
C ALA A 780 28.50 -6.28 -37.46
N GLN A 781 28.17 -7.55 -37.13
CA GLN A 781 27.94 -8.60 -38.10
C GLN A 781 26.76 -8.30 -39.04
N ALA A 782 25.67 -7.75 -38.51
CA ALA A 782 24.49 -7.37 -39.27
C ALA A 782 24.79 -6.29 -40.35
N MET A 783 25.84 -5.50 -40.13
CA MET A 783 26.35 -4.48 -41.06
C MET A 783 27.49 -5.03 -41.93
N GLY A 784 27.79 -6.32 -41.87
CA GLY A 784 28.80 -7.00 -42.68
C GLY A 784 30.26 -6.87 -42.16
N ALA A 785 30.45 -6.33 -40.97
CA ALA A 785 31.75 -6.26 -40.33
C ALA A 785 32.14 -7.64 -39.77
N LYS A 786 33.46 -7.93 -39.79
CA LYS A 786 33.99 -9.19 -39.26
C LYS A 786 34.02 -9.16 -37.73
N VAL A 787 33.52 -10.19 -37.08
CA VAL A 787 33.67 -10.48 -35.65
C VAL A 787 34.60 -11.68 -35.49
N TYR A 788 35.53 -11.64 -34.55
CA TYR A 788 36.53 -12.67 -34.34
C TYR A 788 37.10 -12.68 -32.92
N PRO A 789 37.68 -13.81 -32.45
CA PRO A 789 38.36 -13.90 -31.18
C PRO A 789 39.57 -12.91 -31.11
N GLY A 790 39.62 -12.15 -30.06
CA GLY A 790 40.62 -11.05 -29.90
C GLY A 790 41.96 -11.50 -29.33
N GLY A 791 42.09 -12.76 -28.97
CA GLY A 791 43.32 -13.37 -28.44
C GLY A 791 43.54 -13.21 -26.94
N LEU A 792 42.98 -12.19 -26.31
CA LEU A 792 43.00 -11.97 -24.85
C LEU A 792 41.56 -11.81 -24.35
N LYS A 793 41.27 -12.29 -23.16
CA LYS A 793 39.98 -11.96 -22.50
C LYS A 793 40.14 -10.67 -21.71
N GLU A 794 39.24 -9.75 -21.91
CA GLU A 794 39.09 -8.53 -21.10
C GLU A 794 37.94 -8.75 -20.13
N ILE A 795 38.26 -9.16 -18.89
CA ILE A 795 37.31 -9.42 -17.81
C ILE A 795 37.72 -8.61 -16.60
N GLY A 796 36.84 -7.74 -16.15
CA GLY A 796 37.06 -6.90 -14.96
C GLY A 796 36.90 -5.41 -15.22
N TRP A 797 37.51 -4.61 -14.38
CA TRP A 797 37.29 -3.17 -14.33
C TRP A 797 38.47 -2.43 -14.94
N SER A 798 38.25 -1.74 -16.07
CA SER A 798 39.26 -0.89 -16.71
C SER A 798 38.63 0.39 -17.33
N PRO A 799 39.42 1.47 -17.48
CA PRO A 799 38.87 2.71 -17.99
C PRO A 799 38.69 2.70 -19.51
N LEU A 800 37.78 3.53 -20.02
CA LEU A 800 37.61 3.79 -21.45
C LEU A 800 38.54 4.90 -21.94
N ILE A 801 39.03 4.75 -23.16
CA ILE A 801 39.76 5.76 -23.91
C ILE A 801 38.81 6.32 -24.97
N LEU A 802 38.27 7.51 -24.74
CA LEU A 802 37.31 8.13 -25.66
C LEU A 802 38.01 8.76 -26.87
N THR A 803 37.43 8.55 -28.06
CA THR A 803 37.76 9.31 -29.26
C THR A 803 37.22 10.75 -29.16
N GLU A 804 37.61 11.63 -30.09
CA GLU A 804 37.05 12.99 -30.13
C GLU A 804 35.54 12.97 -30.34
N ALA A 805 34.99 12.04 -31.13
CA ALA A 805 33.56 11.85 -31.30
C ALA A 805 32.91 11.31 -29.99
N GLY A 806 33.60 10.41 -29.28
CA GLY A 806 33.16 9.91 -27.99
C GLY A 806 33.03 11.00 -26.93
N LYS A 807 33.98 11.91 -26.84
CA LYS A 807 33.95 13.05 -25.92
C LYS A 807 32.75 13.99 -26.14
N GLN A 808 32.24 14.06 -27.37
CA GLN A 808 31.09 14.88 -27.75
C GLN A 808 29.77 14.14 -27.73
N SER A 809 29.77 12.85 -27.42
CA SER A 809 28.58 11.96 -27.37
C SER A 809 28.17 11.67 -25.93
N PRO A 810 27.00 11.05 -25.71
CA PRO A 810 26.55 10.64 -24.37
C PRO A 810 27.54 9.77 -23.61
N ILE A 811 28.40 8.99 -24.31
CA ILE A 811 29.39 8.11 -23.67
C ILE A 811 30.41 8.83 -22.82
N ALA A 812 30.55 10.16 -23.00
CA ALA A 812 31.43 10.99 -22.18
C ALA A 812 31.09 10.94 -20.67
N GLU A 813 29.84 10.61 -20.32
CA GLU A 813 29.40 10.43 -18.93
C GLU A 813 30.06 9.22 -18.24
N LEU A 814 30.56 8.24 -19.00
CA LEU A 814 31.21 7.04 -18.50
C LEU A 814 32.72 7.17 -18.28
N ALA A 815 33.33 8.22 -18.70
CA ALA A 815 34.78 8.38 -18.64
C ALA A 815 35.25 9.67 -17.96
N PRO A 816 34.55 10.28 -16.99
CA PRO A 816 35.12 11.36 -16.22
C PRO A 816 36.30 10.83 -15.41
N GLU A 817 37.44 11.49 -15.56
CA GLU A 817 38.69 11.20 -14.81
C GLU A 817 39.18 9.74 -14.91
N LEU A 818 38.91 9.03 -16.03
CA LEU A 818 39.32 7.65 -16.28
C LEU A 818 38.69 6.64 -15.28
N THR A 819 37.44 6.84 -14.93
CA THR A 819 36.69 5.88 -14.05
C THR A 819 36.56 4.54 -14.75
N PRO A 820 36.89 3.40 -14.09
CA PRO A 820 36.75 2.09 -14.68
C PRO A 820 35.27 1.69 -14.93
N VAL A 821 35.00 1.06 -16.08
CA VAL A 821 33.77 0.37 -16.42
C VAL A 821 33.99 -1.14 -16.39
N LEU A 822 32.92 -1.91 -16.37
CA LEU A 822 32.99 -3.37 -16.40
C LEU A 822 33.15 -3.89 -17.84
N HIS A 823 34.22 -4.62 -18.11
CA HIS A 823 34.43 -5.37 -19.34
C HIS A 823 34.23 -6.87 -19.08
N TRP A 824 33.61 -7.58 -20.04
CA TRP A 824 33.44 -9.02 -19.97
C TRP A 824 33.34 -9.61 -21.38
N HIS A 825 34.45 -9.71 -22.10
CA HIS A 825 34.46 -10.25 -23.45
C HIS A 825 35.84 -10.82 -23.86
N GLY A 826 35.84 -11.66 -24.86
CA GLY A 826 37.04 -12.22 -25.48
C GLY A 826 37.06 -11.99 -27.00
N ASP A 827 35.93 -11.73 -27.59
CA ASP A 827 35.76 -11.41 -29.00
C ASP A 827 35.77 -9.92 -29.24
N THR A 828 36.09 -9.53 -30.46
CA THR A 828 36.10 -8.15 -30.95
C THR A 828 35.58 -8.11 -32.38
N PHE A 829 35.41 -6.92 -32.91
CA PHE A 829 34.93 -6.72 -34.27
C PHE A 829 35.68 -5.60 -35.00
N ASP A 830 35.65 -5.66 -36.31
CA ASP A 830 36.02 -4.54 -37.16
C ASP A 830 34.89 -3.48 -37.10
N LEU A 831 35.28 -2.21 -37.22
CA LEU A 831 34.28 -1.12 -37.19
C LEU A 831 33.41 -1.23 -38.44
N PRO A 832 32.06 -1.30 -38.30
CA PRO A 832 31.14 -1.35 -39.46
C PRO A 832 31.31 -0.11 -40.35
N GLU A 833 31.08 -0.28 -41.64
CA GLU A 833 31.09 0.83 -42.59
C GLU A 833 30.01 1.88 -42.22
N GLY A 834 30.40 3.15 -42.20
CA GLY A 834 29.55 4.26 -41.77
C GLY A 834 29.43 4.43 -40.24
N ALA A 835 30.02 3.55 -39.44
CA ALA A 835 30.00 3.69 -38.00
C ALA A 835 30.98 4.75 -37.49
N VAL A 836 30.54 5.48 -36.47
CA VAL A 836 31.37 6.42 -35.74
C VAL A 836 32.02 5.74 -34.54
N HIS A 837 33.34 5.65 -34.51
CA HIS A 837 34.08 5.09 -33.38
C HIS A 837 34.01 6.02 -32.15
N LEU A 838 33.59 5.53 -30.99
CA LEU A 838 33.39 6.34 -29.80
C LEU A 838 34.41 6.05 -28.69
N ALA A 839 34.77 4.78 -28.46
CA ALA A 839 35.65 4.41 -27.37
C ALA A 839 36.51 3.19 -27.68
N ALA A 840 37.69 3.14 -27.04
CA ALA A 840 38.62 2.05 -26.97
C ALA A 840 38.94 1.69 -25.50
N SER A 841 39.54 0.53 -25.26
CA SER A 841 40.25 0.23 -24.01
C SER A 841 41.74 0.08 -24.30
N GLU A 842 42.56 -0.17 -23.30
CA GLU A 842 43.99 -0.44 -23.48
C GLU A 842 44.23 -1.72 -24.30
N LEU A 843 43.34 -2.71 -24.17
CA LEU A 843 43.43 -4.00 -24.82
C LEU A 843 42.75 -4.04 -26.18
N TYR A 844 41.66 -3.32 -26.36
CA TYR A 844 40.80 -3.41 -27.56
C TYR A 844 40.47 -2.04 -28.13
N LYS A 845 40.66 -1.92 -29.44
CA LYS A 845 40.44 -0.66 -30.18
C LYS A 845 38.96 -0.30 -30.26
N HIS A 846 38.08 -1.25 -30.42
CA HIS A 846 36.65 -1.02 -30.67
C HIS A 846 35.80 -1.43 -29.47
N GLN A 847 35.52 -0.51 -28.55
CA GLN A 847 34.71 -0.69 -27.37
C GLN A 847 33.31 -0.10 -27.52
N ALA A 848 33.15 0.92 -28.36
CA ALA A 848 31.85 1.51 -28.63
C ALA A 848 31.82 2.17 -30.02
N PHE A 849 30.67 2.07 -30.68
CA PHE A 849 30.38 2.74 -31.93
C PHE A 849 28.92 3.17 -32.04
N ALA A 850 28.65 4.24 -32.78
CA ALA A 850 27.32 4.68 -33.17
C ALA A 850 27.09 4.47 -34.67
N LEU A 851 25.86 4.08 -35.03
CA LEU A 851 25.39 3.97 -36.41
C LEU A 851 24.17 4.88 -36.58
N GLY A 852 24.17 5.73 -37.64
CA GLY A 852 23.08 6.67 -37.81
C GLY A 852 22.95 7.62 -36.65
N LYS A 853 21.70 7.96 -36.29
CA LYS A 853 21.38 8.84 -35.17
C LYS A 853 20.91 8.11 -33.94
N ASN A 854 20.42 6.87 -34.11
CA ASN A 854 19.63 6.18 -33.09
C ASN A 854 20.23 4.83 -32.65
N CYS A 855 21.31 4.36 -33.26
CA CYS A 855 21.86 3.04 -32.97
C CYS A 855 23.21 3.12 -32.27
N LEU A 856 23.39 2.36 -31.18
CA LEU A 856 24.58 2.37 -30.35
C LEU A 856 25.01 0.94 -29.98
N GLY A 857 26.27 0.58 -30.26
CA GLY A 857 26.89 -0.67 -29.87
C GLY A 857 27.96 -0.44 -28.80
N LEU A 858 27.91 -1.18 -27.70
CA LEU A 858 28.84 -1.16 -26.59
C LEU A 858 29.36 -2.57 -26.31
N GLN A 859 30.69 -2.72 -26.31
CA GLN A 859 31.34 -4.02 -26.03
C GLN A 859 31.45 -4.30 -24.53
N PHE A 860 31.45 -3.24 -23.69
CA PHE A 860 31.50 -3.28 -22.24
C PHE A 860 30.10 -3.13 -21.63
N HIS A 861 30.00 -3.23 -20.31
CA HIS A 861 28.72 -3.35 -19.57
C HIS A 861 28.46 -2.18 -18.62
N PRO A 862 27.93 -1.03 -19.12
CA PRO A 862 27.56 0.07 -18.26
C PRO A 862 26.21 -0.13 -17.55
N GLU A 863 25.44 -1.13 -17.95
CA GLU A 863 24.12 -1.47 -17.41
C GLU A 863 24.19 -2.26 -16.10
N VAL A 864 25.28 -2.98 -15.85
CA VAL A 864 25.35 -3.97 -14.76
C VAL A 864 25.27 -3.32 -13.38
N THR A 865 24.42 -3.85 -12.53
CA THR A 865 24.33 -3.46 -11.12
C THR A 865 25.29 -4.28 -10.25
N ARG A 866 25.68 -3.72 -9.10
CA ARG A 866 26.49 -4.47 -8.11
C ARG A 866 25.83 -5.77 -7.68
N GLN A 867 24.51 -5.80 -7.56
CA GLN A 867 23.76 -6.99 -7.22
C GLN A 867 23.67 -7.97 -8.40
N GLY A 868 23.47 -7.47 -9.63
CA GLY A 868 23.44 -8.27 -10.84
C GLY A 868 24.77 -9.00 -11.06
N LEU A 869 25.90 -8.32 -10.81
CA LEU A 869 27.21 -8.94 -10.96
C LEU A 869 27.44 -10.17 -10.04
N GLU A 870 26.82 -10.24 -8.86
CA GLU A 870 26.91 -11.45 -8.03
C GLU A 870 26.32 -12.69 -8.73
N ASN A 871 25.29 -12.52 -9.59
CA ASN A 871 24.75 -13.59 -10.42
C ASN A 871 25.73 -13.99 -11.53
N TRP A 872 26.41 -12.99 -12.13
CA TRP A 872 27.46 -13.25 -13.15
C TRP A 872 28.64 -14.01 -12.58
N LEU A 873 29.09 -13.69 -11.37
CA LEU A 873 30.20 -14.40 -10.69
C LEU A 873 29.88 -15.88 -10.47
N ILE A 874 28.61 -16.26 -10.39
CA ILE A 874 28.15 -17.65 -10.32
C ILE A 874 27.98 -18.22 -11.73
N GLY A 875 27.28 -17.53 -12.61
CA GLY A 875 26.95 -17.99 -13.95
C GLY A 875 28.17 -18.23 -14.84
N HIS A 876 29.18 -17.34 -14.71
CA HIS A 876 30.44 -17.40 -15.47
C HIS A 876 31.63 -18.04 -14.70
N THR A 877 31.36 -18.83 -13.69
CA THR A 877 32.39 -19.46 -12.83
C THR A 877 33.46 -20.17 -13.61
N LEU A 878 33.10 -20.93 -14.66
CA LEU A 878 34.05 -21.66 -15.50
C LEU A 878 34.99 -20.72 -16.24
N GLU A 879 34.46 -19.64 -16.80
CA GLU A 879 35.23 -18.66 -17.54
C GLU A 879 36.20 -17.91 -16.62
N ILE A 880 35.73 -17.46 -15.44
CA ILE A 880 36.55 -16.79 -14.43
C ILE A 880 37.73 -17.70 -14.04
N ASN A 881 37.46 -18.97 -13.73
CA ASN A 881 38.48 -19.93 -13.30
C ASN A 881 39.49 -20.32 -14.41
N SER A 882 39.09 -20.25 -15.68
CA SER A 882 39.95 -20.57 -16.81
C SER A 882 40.73 -19.35 -17.34
N THR A 883 40.46 -18.15 -16.88
CA THR A 883 41.13 -16.93 -17.32
C THR A 883 42.29 -16.57 -16.38
N PRO A 884 43.56 -16.61 -16.83
CA PRO A 884 44.69 -16.28 -15.97
C PRO A 884 44.63 -14.88 -15.40
N GLY A 885 44.87 -14.74 -14.11
CA GLY A 885 44.91 -13.44 -13.41
C GLY A 885 43.56 -12.90 -12.96
N ILE A 886 42.44 -13.60 -13.26
CA ILE A 886 41.09 -13.21 -12.86
C ILE A 886 40.62 -14.10 -11.70
N SER A 887 39.95 -13.52 -10.72
CA SER A 887 39.37 -14.26 -9.62
C SER A 887 38.06 -13.60 -9.13
N VAL A 888 37.12 -14.42 -8.65
CA VAL A 888 35.86 -13.97 -8.04
C VAL A 888 36.14 -12.98 -6.90
N THR A 889 37.15 -13.23 -6.08
CA THR A 889 37.51 -12.35 -4.95
C THR A 889 37.92 -10.95 -5.42
N GLN A 890 38.75 -10.89 -6.47
CA GLN A 890 39.20 -9.62 -7.02
C GLN A 890 38.04 -8.87 -7.72
N LEU A 891 37.28 -9.54 -8.56
CA LEU A 891 36.12 -8.94 -9.23
C LEU A 891 35.10 -8.37 -8.23
N ARG A 892 34.87 -9.07 -7.13
CA ARG A 892 33.98 -8.59 -6.06
C ARG A 892 34.55 -7.36 -5.33
N ALA A 893 35.85 -7.36 -5.03
CA ALA A 893 36.52 -6.22 -4.42
C ALA A 893 36.48 -4.98 -5.32
N ASP A 894 36.75 -5.14 -6.61
CA ASP A 894 36.68 -4.05 -7.57
C ASP A 894 35.26 -3.54 -7.75
N THR A 895 34.27 -4.42 -7.72
CA THR A 895 32.83 -4.05 -7.75
C THR A 895 32.44 -3.23 -6.52
N GLN A 896 32.92 -3.59 -5.35
CA GLN A 896 32.70 -2.77 -4.15
C GLN A 896 33.31 -1.37 -4.28
N LYS A 897 34.43 -1.27 -4.95
CA LYS A 897 35.14 -0.01 -5.17
C LYS A 897 34.48 0.86 -6.24
N TRP A 898 34.12 0.29 -7.37
CA TRP A 898 33.73 1.02 -8.57
C TRP A 898 32.25 0.93 -8.92
N GLY A 899 31.55 -0.09 -8.46
CA GLY A 899 30.18 -0.39 -8.90
C GLY A 899 29.18 0.74 -8.65
N SER A 900 29.25 1.40 -7.49
CA SER A 900 28.38 2.56 -7.20
C SER A 900 28.63 3.74 -8.13
N THR A 901 29.89 3.95 -8.54
CA THR A 901 30.26 4.99 -9.49
C THR A 901 29.75 4.64 -10.88
N LEU A 902 29.89 3.38 -11.32
CA LEU A 902 29.37 2.91 -12.60
C LEU A 902 27.84 3.01 -12.67
N GLU A 903 27.12 2.57 -11.64
CA GLU A 903 25.64 2.70 -11.58
C GLU A 903 25.19 4.17 -11.76
N LYS A 904 25.90 5.12 -11.14
CA LYS A 904 25.60 6.55 -11.26
C LYS A 904 25.93 7.10 -12.66
N GLN A 905 27.12 6.82 -13.17
CA GLN A 905 27.59 7.29 -14.48
C GLN A 905 26.83 6.60 -15.62
N GLY A 906 26.57 5.28 -15.51
CA GLY A 906 25.77 4.53 -16.45
C GLY A 906 24.34 5.07 -16.51
N SER A 907 23.77 5.42 -15.36
CA SER A 907 22.45 6.06 -15.33
C SER A 907 22.44 7.42 -16.03
N ALA A 908 23.44 8.25 -15.82
CA ALA A 908 23.57 9.54 -16.50
C ALA A 908 23.76 9.35 -18.03
N PHE A 909 24.62 8.41 -18.41
CA PHE A 909 24.85 8.05 -19.80
C PHE A 909 23.59 7.58 -20.52
N PHE A 910 22.86 6.60 -19.98
CA PHE A 910 21.67 6.07 -20.63
C PHE A 910 20.54 7.12 -20.69
N ARG A 911 20.37 7.95 -19.67
CA ARG A 911 19.41 9.06 -19.72
C ARG A 911 19.74 10.03 -20.85
N ARG A 912 21.00 10.47 -20.95
CA ARG A 912 21.45 11.38 -22.00
C ARG A 912 21.34 10.77 -23.39
N TRP A 913 21.62 9.46 -23.53
CA TRP A 913 21.42 8.75 -24.79
C TRP A 913 19.94 8.67 -25.19
N LEU A 914 19.06 8.29 -24.27
CA LEU A 914 17.61 8.24 -24.54
C LEU A 914 17.04 9.62 -24.89
N GLU A 915 17.55 10.69 -24.30
CA GLU A 915 17.17 12.08 -24.62
C GLU A 915 17.68 12.54 -25.99
N SER A 916 18.73 11.91 -26.50
CA SER A 916 19.30 12.22 -27.82
C SER A 916 18.64 11.47 -28.99
N LEU A 917 17.82 10.46 -28.69
CA LEU A 917 17.13 9.69 -29.74
C LEU A 917 16.16 10.59 -30.50
N VAL A 918 16.27 10.54 -31.83
CA VAL A 918 15.37 11.28 -32.71
C VAL A 918 14.13 10.43 -32.98
N THR A 919 12.97 10.90 -32.57
CA THR A 919 11.69 10.29 -32.97
C THR A 919 11.53 10.48 -34.47
N ILE A 920 11.46 9.36 -35.21
CA ILE A 920 11.05 9.40 -36.63
C ILE A 920 9.55 9.61 -36.59
N GLU A 921 9.07 10.83 -37.00
CA GLU A 921 7.65 11.14 -37.15
C GLU A 921 6.97 10.33 -38.27
#